data_ea2f79206bbe30780d44c3bee1e7a6db
#
_entry.id   ea2f79206bbe30780d44c3bee1e7a6db
#
_cell.length_a   1.000
_cell.length_b   1.000
_cell.length_c   1.000
_cell.angle_alpha   90.00
_cell.angle_beta   90.00
_cell.angle_gamma   90.00
#
_symmetry.space_group_name_H-M   'P 1'
#
loop_
_entity.id
_entity.type
_entity.pdbx_description
1 polymer ?
#
loop_
_entity_poly.entity_id
_entity_poly.type
_entity_poly.pdbx_seq_one_letter_code
_entity_poly.pdbx_strand_id
1 'polypeptide(L)'
;MDNQEKGIRKIQLTSEMKTSFMNYAMSVIVARALPDVRDGMKPVQRRIVYGMNELGCYSDKAYKKSARIVGEVMGKYHPHGDSSIYEALVRMAQDFSYRYMLVDGHGNFGSIDGDGAAAMRYTEARMSKISMELMRDINKDTIDFIPNYDGEEREPSVLPCRIPNLLVNGTTGIAVGMATNMPPHNIGEVIDAVIAVSKNPDITVLELMENYIQGPDFPTGGYILGKSAIKKAYETGNGLIVMRAKTEIEEHNGRQRIVAYEIPYQVNKARLVEKIAHLARDKVVEGISDVRDESNREGIRIVIELKRDVQAEVILNQLYKLTSLQTTFGVNNIALVNNEPKTLTLKELIQYYLQHQEEVIRRRTQFELNKAEARAHILEGLKKALDHIDEIIQLIRTSRTTEIIQQRLMDEFGMSDKQAKAVREMQLQRLAGLEREKIEEELNNLLITIADLKDILANEERILEIIRNELLEMKEKYGDKRRTEIIQGTFDIEDEDLIPVEDVIISLTNNGYVKRMPVDTYKSQNRGGRGVKGMATTQDDVISSLIHMSTHDDLLIFTNKGKVYRLKGYNIPEFGRTAKGLPIVNILNLDKDESVKSLININKKMIEEDKHWYLFFATEQGLVKRVDISEFENIRQTGKIAIKLKEDDSLVGVKLTKGDDEILIAASNGKLVRFSEGHVRPMGRSASGVRGINVDGSKVIGMTTNREGQLIMVVTEKGYGKMSPIDEYRVSNRGGKGVKTINVTERNGQIVAIRAVEGNEDLLIITDDGIVIRLPMEQVKTAGRATQGVRLIKVHDSKVSSVEVVAKNEEEVVEEGEEESE
;
A
#
# COMPACT_ATOMS: atom_id res chain seq x y z
N MET A 1 -37.36 44.58 4.15
CA MET A 1 -36.29 45.58 4.12
C MET A 1 -35.14 45.03 4.92
N ASP A 2 -34.20 44.35 4.19
CA ASP A 2 -33.04 43.75 4.80
C ASP A 2 -32.03 44.80 5.19
N ASN A 3 -31.85 45.00 6.50
CA ASN A 3 -30.69 45.73 7.04
C ASN A 3 -29.46 44.84 6.82
N GLN A 4 -28.80 44.98 5.65
CA GLN A 4 -27.43 44.48 5.48
C GLN A 4 -26.50 45.41 6.28
N GLU A 5 -26.11 44.98 7.47
CA GLU A 5 -24.98 45.57 8.18
C GLU A 5 -23.76 45.49 7.25
N LYS A 6 -23.32 46.66 6.81
CA LYS A 6 -22.16 46.83 5.95
C LYS A 6 -20.94 46.22 6.63
N GLY A 7 -20.46 45.08 6.11
CA GLY A 7 -19.24 44.41 6.52
C GLY A 7 -19.36 43.00 7.08
N ILE A 8 -20.56 42.50 7.36
CA ILE A 8 -20.75 41.14 7.87
C ILE A 8 -21.34 40.25 6.77
N ARG A 9 -20.57 39.24 6.28
CA ARG A 9 -21.00 38.22 5.35
C ARG A 9 -21.38 36.96 6.12
N LYS A 10 -22.63 36.54 6.04
CA LYS A 10 -23.04 35.25 6.62
C LYS A 10 -22.56 34.11 5.70
N ILE A 11 -21.70 33.27 6.24
CA ILE A 11 -21.15 32.09 5.53
C ILE A 11 -21.63 30.85 6.27
N GLN A 12 -22.12 29.87 5.52
CA GLN A 12 -22.44 28.55 6.11
C GLN A 12 -21.14 27.81 6.41
N LEU A 13 -20.89 27.48 7.66
CA LEU A 13 -19.67 26.79 8.10
C LEU A 13 -19.37 25.55 7.28
N THR A 14 -20.40 24.74 6.98
CA THR A 14 -20.25 23.51 6.17
C THR A 14 -19.77 23.79 4.74
N SER A 15 -20.27 24.86 4.11
CA SER A 15 -19.84 25.24 2.76
C SER A 15 -18.42 25.78 2.75
N GLU A 16 -18.08 26.64 3.72
CA GLU A 16 -16.73 27.18 3.85
C GLU A 16 -15.70 26.09 4.14
N MET A 17 -16.02 25.18 5.06
CA MET A 17 -15.14 24.05 5.38
C MET A 17 -14.91 23.14 4.16
N LYS A 18 -15.95 22.83 3.38
CA LYS A 18 -15.79 22.05 2.14
C LYS A 18 -14.90 22.75 1.12
N THR A 19 -15.13 24.04 0.87
CA THR A 19 -14.36 24.81 -0.11
C THR A 19 -12.91 24.95 0.33
N SER A 20 -12.67 25.31 1.58
CA SER A 20 -11.31 25.47 2.13
C SER A 20 -10.55 24.14 2.17
N PHE A 21 -11.23 23.04 2.54
CA PHE A 21 -10.61 21.70 2.53
C PHE A 21 -10.27 21.25 1.10
N MET A 22 -11.17 21.46 0.14
CA MET A 22 -10.91 21.15 -1.27
C MET A 22 -9.72 21.95 -1.82
N ASN A 23 -9.67 23.25 -1.56
CA ASN A 23 -8.57 24.11 -1.99
C ASN A 23 -7.24 23.68 -1.36
N TYR A 24 -7.24 23.35 -0.07
CA TYR A 24 -6.06 22.82 0.62
C TYR A 24 -5.63 21.46 0.04
N ALA A 25 -6.57 20.54 -0.14
CA ALA A 25 -6.28 19.23 -0.69
C ALA A 25 -5.70 19.33 -2.11
N MET A 26 -6.30 20.14 -2.97
CA MET A 26 -5.79 20.41 -4.32
C MET A 26 -4.38 21.00 -4.30
N SER A 27 -4.12 21.97 -3.44
CA SER A 27 -2.79 22.56 -3.29
C SER A 27 -1.75 21.55 -2.84
N VAL A 28 -2.08 20.68 -1.86
CA VAL A 28 -1.15 19.66 -1.37
C VAL A 28 -0.90 18.58 -2.43
N ILE A 29 -1.92 18.17 -3.18
CA ILE A 29 -1.82 17.16 -4.24
C ILE A 29 -0.96 17.68 -5.40
N VAL A 30 -1.32 18.83 -5.97
CA VAL A 30 -0.72 19.34 -7.21
C VAL A 30 0.59 20.11 -6.97
N ALA A 31 0.66 20.89 -5.89
CA ALA A 31 1.76 21.84 -5.69
C ALA A 31 2.73 21.49 -4.55
N ARG A 32 2.65 20.27 -3.97
CA ARG A 32 3.51 19.92 -2.83
C ARG A 32 4.02 18.48 -2.82
N ALA A 33 3.10 17.49 -2.77
CA ALA A 33 3.44 16.13 -2.36
C ALA A 33 3.73 15.18 -3.53
N LEU A 34 3.06 15.35 -4.67
CA LEU A 34 3.17 14.43 -5.80
C LEU A 34 4.16 14.96 -6.85
N PRO A 35 4.92 14.05 -7.50
CA PRO A 35 5.81 14.40 -8.61
C PRO A 35 5.02 14.56 -9.91
N ASP A 36 5.55 15.37 -10.83
CA ASP A 36 5.11 15.34 -12.23
C ASP A 36 5.69 14.09 -12.93
N VAL A 37 4.89 13.42 -13.72
CA VAL A 37 5.30 12.16 -14.40
C VAL A 37 6.44 12.37 -15.39
N ARG A 38 6.57 13.59 -15.96
CA ARG A 38 7.52 13.93 -17.01
C ARG A 38 8.96 14.07 -16.48
N ASP A 39 9.16 14.78 -15.37
CA ASP A 39 10.49 15.04 -14.79
C ASP A 39 10.73 14.33 -13.46
N GLY A 40 9.70 13.72 -12.88
CA GLY A 40 9.80 13.03 -11.59
C GLY A 40 10.06 13.94 -10.40
N MET A 41 9.86 15.25 -10.54
CA MET A 41 10.14 16.24 -9.52
C MET A 41 8.89 16.73 -8.81
N LYS A 42 9.00 16.87 -7.50
CA LYS A 42 8.08 17.70 -6.74
C LYS A 42 8.41 19.19 -6.98
N PRO A 43 7.46 20.12 -6.80
CA PRO A 43 7.72 21.54 -7.00
C PRO A 43 8.95 22.06 -6.25
N VAL A 44 9.14 21.70 -4.98
CA VAL A 44 10.31 22.14 -4.21
C VAL A 44 11.62 21.64 -4.80
N GLN A 45 11.68 20.39 -5.27
CA GLN A 45 12.88 19.81 -5.88
C GLN A 45 13.22 20.49 -7.20
N ARG A 46 12.21 20.70 -8.04
CA ARG A 46 12.38 21.41 -9.33
C ARG A 46 12.89 22.82 -9.13
N ARG A 47 12.34 23.54 -8.16
CA ARG A 47 12.76 24.91 -7.81
C ARG A 47 14.18 24.96 -7.26
N ILE A 48 14.61 23.96 -6.48
CA ILE A 48 15.99 23.86 -5.99
C ILE A 48 16.97 23.67 -7.16
N VAL A 49 16.71 22.70 -8.03
CA VAL A 49 17.57 22.42 -9.18
C VAL A 49 17.63 23.62 -10.13
N TYR A 50 16.48 24.24 -10.39
CA TYR A 50 16.42 25.46 -11.21
C TYR A 50 17.14 26.64 -10.56
N GLY A 51 16.94 26.90 -9.27
CA GLY A 51 17.63 27.96 -8.53
C GLY A 51 19.15 27.76 -8.48
N MET A 52 19.61 26.51 -8.38
CA MET A 52 21.04 26.20 -8.48
C MET A 52 21.59 26.48 -9.89
N ASN A 53 20.80 26.23 -10.94
CA ASN A 53 21.18 26.57 -12.32
C ASN A 53 21.31 28.09 -12.50
N GLU A 54 20.33 28.86 -12.03
CA GLU A 54 20.35 30.35 -12.08
C GLU A 54 21.51 30.93 -11.31
N LEU A 55 21.89 30.36 -10.17
CA LEU A 55 23.06 30.73 -9.40
C LEU A 55 24.39 30.32 -10.05
N GLY A 56 24.37 29.54 -11.15
CA GLY A 56 25.55 28.98 -11.78
C GLY A 56 26.32 27.99 -10.89
N CYS A 57 25.58 27.22 -10.06
CA CYS A 57 26.11 26.17 -9.19
C CYS A 57 26.37 24.86 -9.96
N TYR A 58 27.13 24.92 -11.03
CA TYR A 58 27.39 23.77 -11.89
C TYR A 58 28.39 22.79 -11.29
N SER A 59 28.36 21.54 -11.74
CA SER A 59 29.21 20.46 -11.25
C SER A 59 30.72 20.70 -11.41
N ASP A 60 31.12 21.55 -12.35
CA ASP A 60 32.53 21.96 -12.62
C ASP A 60 32.94 23.25 -11.89
N LYS A 61 32.03 23.90 -11.16
CA LYS A 61 32.28 25.14 -10.44
C LYS A 61 32.48 24.87 -8.94
N ALA A 62 32.95 25.91 -8.23
CA ALA A 62 33.09 25.85 -6.78
C ALA A 62 31.76 25.66 -6.07
N TYR A 63 31.77 24.95 -4.95
CA TYR A 63 30.62 24.81 -4.07
C TYR A 63 30.15 26.19 -3.57
N LYS A 64 28.87 26.31 -3.34
CA LYS A 64 28.24 27.48 -2.69
C LYS A 64 27.62 27.05 -1.36
N LYS A 65 27.57 27.98 -0.39
CA LYS A 65 26.88 27.74 0.88
C LYS A 65 25.42 27.32 0.64
N SER A 66 24.97 26.27 1.28
CA SER A 66 23.59 25.78 1.17
C SER A 66 22.59 26.88 1.52
N ALA A 67 22.92 27.74 2.52
CA ALA A 67 22.10 28.89 2.88
C ALA A 67 21.85 29.87 1.72
N ARG A 68 22.81 30.03 0.81
CA ARG A 68 22.67 30.91 -0.38
C ARG A 68 21.68 30.31 -1.37
N ILE A 69 21.76 28.98 -1.58
CA ILE A 69 20.85 28.27 -2.48
C ILE A 69 19.42 28.30 -1.92
N VAL A 70 19.26 27.99 -0.62
CA VAL A 70 17.96 28.03 0.07
C VAL A 70 17.36 29.43 0.03
N GLY A 71 18.16 30.48 0.28
CA GLY A 71 17.71 31.87 0.22
C GLY A 71 17.23 32.30 -1.16
N GLU A 72 17.94 31.91 -2.22
CA GLU A 72 17.54 32.18 -3.62
C GLU A 72 16.21 31.50 -3.96
N VAL A 73 16.07 30.23 -3.63
CA VAL A 73 14.87 29.43 -3.91
C VAL A 73 13.68 29.96 -3.11
N MET A 74 13.87 30.29 -1.85
CA MET A 74 12.83 30.83 -0.97
C MET A 74 12.36 32.22 -1.43
N GLY A 75 13.30 33.06 -1.79
CA GLY A 75 12.99 34.45 -2.16
C GLY A 75 12.30 34.58 -3.52
N LYS A 76 12.67 33.73 -4.48
CA LYS A 76 12.19 33.83 -5.86
C LYS A 76 11.09 32.85 -6.26
N TYR A 77 11.10 31.62 -5.71
CA TYR A 77 10.28 30.54 -6.28
C TYR A 77 9.40 29.81 -5.27
N HIS A 78 9.88 29.59 -4.03
CA HIS A 78 9.21 28.72 -3.07
C HIS A 78 8.90 29.45 -1.76
N PRO A 79 7.70 30.05 -1.62
CA PRO A 79 7.33 30.89 -0.48
C PRO A 79 6.96 30.06 0.75
N HIS A 80 7.87 29.21 1.22
CA HIS A 80 7.71 28.34 2.39
C HIS A 80 8.95 28.41 3.28
N GLY A 81 8.90 27.77 4.45
CA GLY A 81 9.99 27.78 5.42
C GLY A 81 11.31 27.25 4.85
N ASP A 82 12.41 27.90 5.22
CA ASP A 82 13.78 27.55 4.82
C ASP A 82 14.17 26.11 5.17
N SER A 83 13.70 25.61 6.31
CA SER A 83 13.95 24.24 6.77
C SER A 83 13.43 23.21 5.77
N SER A 84 12.22 23.40 5.22
CA SER A 84 11.64 22.46 4.25
C SER A 84 12.41 22.41 2.93
N ILE A 85 12.92 23.57 2.49
CA ILE A 85 13.76 23.69 1.28
C ILE A 85 15.11 23.02 1.53
N TYR A 86 15.74 23.30 2.69
CA TYR A 86 17.02 22.73 3.05
C TYR A 86 16.96 21.20 3.20
N GLU A 87 15.92 20.66 3.87
CA GLU A 87 15.72 19.22 4.00
C GLU A 87 15.54 18.52 2.64
N ALA A 88 14.83 19.16 1.70
CA ALA A 88 14.71 18.64 0.35
C ALA A 88 16.05 18.61 -0.38
N LEU A 89 16.85 19.68 -0.26
CA LEU A 89 18.21 19.76 -0.81
C LEU A 89 19.12 18.69 -0.21
N VAL A 90 19.07 18.52 1.11
CA VAL A 90 19.84 17.52 1.85
C VAL A 90 19.52 16.12 1.35
N ARG A 91 18.24 15.76 1.21
CA ARG A 91 17.85 14.43 0.72
C ARG A 91 18.40 14.14 -0.67
N MET A 92 18.42 15.13 -1.57
CA MET A 92 18.99 14.96 -2.91
C MET A 92 20.51 14.77 -2.94
N ALA A 93 21.19 15.04 -1.82
CA ALA A 93 22.64 14.84 -1.65
C ALA A 93 23.01 13.58 -0.88
N GLN A 94 22.04 12.81 -0.38
CA GLN A 94 22.25 11.61 0.41
C GLN A 94 22.34 10.37 -0.49
N ASP A 95 23.46 9.66 -0.45
CA ASP A 95 23.72 8.45 -1.23
C ASP A 95 22.91 7.22 -0.77
N PHE A 96 22.37 7.26 0.45
CA PHE A 96 21.46 6.24 1.00
C PHE A 96 19.97 6.56 0.78
N SER A 97 19.65 7.78 0.28
CA SER A 97 18.29 8.21 -0.03
C SER A 97 18.00 8.20 -1.54
N TYR A 98 18.98 8.62 -2.35
CA TYR A 98 18.89 8.69 -3.81
C TYR A 98 19.80 7.67 -4.46
N ARG A 99 19.26 6.93 -5.43
CA ARG A 99 20.06 5.97 -6.21
C ARG A 99 21.10 6.69 -7.07
N TYR A 100 20.74 7.88 -7.60
CA TYR A 100 21.60 8.81 -8.30
C TYR A 100 21.38 10.20 -7.72
N MET A 101 22.33 10.68 -6.94
CA MET A 101 22.25 11.96 -6.26
C MET A 101 22.16 13.12 -7.24
N LEU A 102 21.25 14.05 -7.00
CA LEU A 102 21.06 15.24 -7.82
C LEU A 102 21.85 16.44 -7.31
N VAL A 103 22.27 16.41 -6.05
CA VAL A 103 23.06 17.44 -5.39
C VAL A 103 24.39 16.83 -4.98
N ASP A 104 25.47 17.51 -5.31
CA ASP A 104 26.83 17.21 -4.84
C ASP A 104 27.06 18.07 -3.59
N GLY A 105 27.05 17.43 -2.43
CA GLY A 105 27.17 18.06 -1.12
C GLY A 105 28.57 17.98 -0.54
N HIS A 106 29.00 19.04 0.12
CA HIS A 106 30.25 19.11 0.85
C HIS A 106 29.99 19.51 2.32
N GLY A 107 30.38 18.64 3.24
CA GLY A 107 30.11 18.75 4.67
C GLY A 107 29.26 17.61 5.21
N ASN A 108 28.58 17.81 6.33
CA ASN A 108 27.71 16.80 6.93
C ASN A 108 26.26 16.96 6.42
N PHE A 109 25.84 16.04 5.59
CA PHE A 109 24.47 15.92 5.04
C PHE A 109 23.63 14.83 5.71
N GLY A 110 23.95 14.46 6.95
CA GLY A 110 23.28 13.38 7.68
C GLY A 110 23.91 12.01 7.45
N SER A 111 23.36 11.01 8.10
CA SER A 111 23.83 9.63 8.01
C SER A 111 22.68 8.62 7.98
N ILE A 112 23.00 7.39 7.61
CA ILE A 112 22.07 6.25 7.64
C ILE A 112 21.64 5.89 9.08
N ASP A 113 22.33 6.40 10.10
CA ASP A 113 21.96 6.26 11.51
C ASP A 113 20.85 7.22 11.93
N GLY A 114 20.42 8.10 11.02
CA GLY A 114 19.36 9.07 11.26
C GLY A 114 19.85 10.38 11.85
N ASP A 115 21.17 10.61 11.85
CA ASP A 115 21.72 11.92 12.19
C ASP A 115 21.28 12.96 11.18
N GLY A 116 20.87 14.12 11.66
CA GLY A 116 20.50 15.25 10.83
C GLY A 116 21.70 15.89 10.14
N ALA A 117 21.45 16.59 9.04
CA ALA A 117 22.48 17.42 8.41
C ALA A 117 22.91 18.57 9.34
N ALA A 118 24.13 19.04 9.18
CA ALA A 118 24.59 20.27 9.83
C ALA A 118 23.76 21.47 9.32
N ALA A 119 23.69 22.54 10.10
CA ALA A 119 22.97 23.73 9.69
C ALA A 119 23.47 24.29 8.34
N MET A 120 22.56 24.83 7.51
CA MET A 120 22.83 25.26 6.12
C MET A 120 23.94 26.30 5.98
N ARG A 121 24.32 27.00 7.05
CA ARG A 121 25.45 27.92 7.06
C ARG A 121 26.82 27.23 7.04
N TYR A 122 26.87 25.93 7.42
CA TYR A 122 28.10 25.14 7.43
C TYR A 122 28.28 24.29 6.18
N THR A 123 27.18 23.76 5.62
CA THR A 123 27.22 22.91 4.44
C THR A 123 27.33 23.70 3.14
N GLU A 124 27.87 23.06 2.13
CA GLU A 124 28.05 23.62 0.79
C GLU A 124 27.49 22.61 -0.22
N ALA A 125 26.96 23.12 -1.33
CA ALA A 125 26.35 22.28 -2.35
C ALA A 125 26.55 22.86 -3.75
N ARG A 126 26.46 21.99 -4.74
CA ARG A 126 26.39 22.29 -6.16
C ARG A 126 25.59 21.22 -6.88
N MET A 127 25.27 21.45 -8.14
CA MET A 127 24.62 20.41 -8.96
C MET A 127 25.55 19.24 -9.18
N SER A 128 25.04 18.02 -9.13
CA SER A 128 25.78 16.85 -9.56
C SER A 128 25.87 16.81 -11.09
N LYS A 129 26.78 15.97 -11.64
CA LYS A 129 26.88 15.81 -13.10
C LYS A 129 25.58 15.36 -13.75
N ILE A 130 24.87 14.44 -13.10
CA ILE A 130 23.60 13.91 -13.63
C ILE A 130 22.46 14.94 -13.56
N SER A 131 22.45 15.85 -12.56
CA SER A 131 21.44 16.90 -12.49
C SER A 131 21.60 17.96 -13.57
N MET A 132 22.81 18.12 -14.12
CA MET A 132 23.03 18.97 -15.30
C MET A 132 22.26 18.46 -16.53
N GLU A 133 22.09 17.16 -16.64
CA GLU A 133 21.32 16.56 -17.76
C GLU A 133 19.79 16.77 -17.60
N LEU A 134 19.32 17.03 -16.40
CA LEU A 134 17.91 17.43 -16.17
C LEU A 134 17.61 18.82 -16.73
N MET A 135 18.61 19.71 -16.70
CA MET A 135 18.51 21.11 -17.11
C MET A 135 18.94 21.36 -18.55
N ARG A 136 19.49 20.35 -19.21
CA ARG A 136 20.05 20.50 -20.55
C ARG A 136 19.01 21.02 -21.53
N ASP A 137 19.42 22.00 -22.33
CA ASP A 137 18.59 22.65 -23.35
C ASP A 137 17.36 23.45 -22.80
N ILE A 138 17.32 23.77 -21.51
CA ILE A 138 16.23 24.54 -20.91
C ILE A 138 16.06 25.93 -21.55
N ASN A 139 17.15 26.50 -22.09
CA ASN A 139 17.19 27.81 -22.76
C ASN A 139 16.83 27.75 -24.25
N LYS A 140 16.41 26.59 -24.77
CA LYS A 140 16.02 26.38 -26.17
C LYS A 140 14.50 26.23 -26.34
N ASP A 141 13.72 26.89 -25.51
CA ASP A 141 12.24 26.84 -25.57
C ASP A 141 11.65 25.42 -25.48
N THR A 142 12.34 24.51 -24.78
CA THR A 142 11.97 23.09 -24.69
C THR A 142 10.79 22.82 -23.76
N ILE A 143 10.55 23.73 -22.81
CA ILE A 143 9.50 23.65 -21.78
C ILE A 143 8.81 25.00 -21.60
N ASP A 144 7.66 25.01 -20.94
CA ASP A 144 6.93 26.22 -20.61
C ASP A 144 7.42 26.81 -19.29
N PHE A 145 7.54 28.15 -19.27
CA PHE A 145 7.78 28.91 -18.06
C PHE A 145 6.49 29.56 -17.58
N ILE A 146 6.21 29.43 -16.29
CA ILE A 146 5.06 30.04 -15.62
C ILE A 146 5.52 31.17 -14.69
N PRO A 147 4.65 32.13 -14.36
CA PRO A 147 4.96 33.12 -13.32
C PRO A 147 5.17 32.40 -11.98
N ASN A 148 6.09 32.95 -11.17
CA ASN A 148 6.25 32.54 -9.78
C ASN A 148 5.09 33.06 -8.91
N TYR A 149 5.17 32.90 -7.59
CA TYR A 149 4.10 33.23 -6.63
C TYR A 149 3.72 34.71 -6.58
N ASP A 150 4.63 35.64 -6.91
CA ASP A 150 4.42 37.10 -6.92
C ASP A 150 4.31 37.71 -8.33
N GLY A 151 4.61 36.94 -9.36
CA GLY A 151 4.58 37.35 -10.77
C GLY A 151 5.80 38.14 -11.25
N GLU A 152 6.80 38.36 -10.39
CA GLU A 152 8.01 39.12 -10.74
C GLU A 152 9.05 38.29 -11.49
N GLU A 153 9.10 36.99 -11.21
CA GLU A 153 10.01 36.02 -11.84
C GLU A 153 9.24 34.91 -12.58
N ARG A 154 9.96 34.16 -13.39
CA ARG A 154 9.39 32.99 -14.09
C ARG A 154 10.12 31.72 -13.66
N GLU A 155 9.38 30.64 -13.48
CA GLU A 155 9.89 29.32 -13.14
C GLU A 155 9.47 28.28 -14.19
N PRO A 156 10.26 27.20 -14.40
CA PRO A 156 9.88 26.16 -15.31
C PRO A 156 8.70 25.34 -14.75
N SER A 157 7.70 25.09 -15.61
CA SER A 157 6.58 24.20 -15.23
C SER A 157 7.02 22.76 -15.06
N VAL A 158 8.04 22.34 -15.81
CA VAL A 158 8.65 20.99 -15.81
C VAL A 158 10.09 21.15 -16.30
N LEU A 159 10.99 20.20 -16.00
CA LEU A 159 12.35 20.21 -16.54
C LEU A 159 12.42 19.43 -17.87
N PRO A 160 13.37 19.73 -18.78
CA PRO A 160 13.58 18.97 -20.01
C PRO A 160 13.91 17.49 -19.75
N CYS A 161 14.67 17.22 -18.71
CA CYS A 161 14.89 15.92 -18.08
C CYS A 161 15.35 14.81 -19.04
N ARG A 162 16.61 14.86 -19.49
CA ARG A 162 17.20 13.93 -20.45
C ARG A 162 17.31 12.48 -19.96
N ILE A 163 17.07 12.24 -18.68
CA ILE A 163 17.04 10.93 -18.05
C ILE A 163 15.64 10.65 -17.47
N PRO A 164 15.18 9.41 -17.40
CA PRO A 164 13.89 9.04 -16.80
C PRO A 164 13.94 9.09 -15.27
N ASN A 165 14.09 10.32 -14.71
CA ASN A 165 14.38 10.56 -13.30
C ASN A 165 13.36 9.96 -12.35
N LEU A 166 12.05 9.95 -12.68
CA LEU A 166 11.02 9.37 -11.83
C LEU A 166 11.25 7.88 -11.55
N LEU A 167 11.63 7.10 -12.57
CA LEU A 167 11.94 5.69 -12.42
C LEU A 167 13.31 5.46 -11.79
N VAL A 168 14.30 6.26 -12.16
CA VAL A 168 15.69 6.10 -11.74
C VAL A 168 15.86 6.37 -10.24
N ASN A 169 15.30 7.46 -9.74
CA ASN A 169 15.41 7.85 -8.33
C ASN A 169 14.18 7.50 -7.49
N GLY A 170 13.05 7.22 -8.12
CA GLY A 170 11.80 7.05 -7.40
C GLY A 170 11.32 8.31 -6.69
N THR A 171 10.30 8.19 -5.87
CA THR A 171 9.79 9.28 -5.04
C THR A 171 8.93 8.75 -3.92
N THR A 172 8.81 9.51 -2.84
CA THR A 172 7.87 9.23 -1.75
C THR A 172 7.19 10.53 -1.35
N GLY A 173 5.86 10.50 -1.13
CA GLY A 173 5.10 11.69 -0.76
C GLY A 173 3.74 11.34 -0.18
N ILE A 174 3.32 12.13 0.82
CA ILE A 174 2.03 11.99 1.47
C ILE A 174 1.19 13.22 1.14
N ALA A 175 0.11 13.02 0.40
CA ALA A 175 -0.86 14.04 0.06
C ALA A 175 -2.16 13.87 0.87
N VAL A 176 -3.17 14.65 0.58
CA VAL A 176 -4.50 14.50 1.20
C VAL A 176 -5.26 13.39 0.47
N GLY A 177 -5.60 12.34 1.20
CA GLY A 177 -6.37 11.21 0.66
C GLY A 177 -5.59 10.23 -0.22
N MET A 178 -4.30 10.48 -0.47
CA MET A 178 -3.44 9.59 -1.26
C MET A 178 -1.97 9.76 -0.89
N ALA A 179 -1.17 8.76 -1.22
CA ALA A 179 0.28 8.81 -1.06
C ALA A 179 0.96 8.19 -2.28
N THR A 180 2.16 8.65 -2.60
CA THR A 180 3.01 8.03 -3.61
C THR A 180 4.24 7.42 -2.96
N ASN A 181 4.65 6.26 -3.44
CA ASN A 181 5.87 5.59 -2.99
C ASN A 181 6.42 4.74 -4.15
N MET A 182 7.27 5.35 -4.96
CA MET A 182 7.88 4.73 -6.13
C MET A 182 9.31 4.30 -5.80
N PRO A 183 9.67 3.03 -6.08
CA PRO A 183 11.03 2.57 -5.85
C PRO A 183 11.99 3.10 -6.91
N PRO A 184 13.28 3.31 -6.56
CA PRO A 184 14.33 3.63 -7.50
C PRO A 184 14.74 2.40 -8.34
N HIS A 185 15.40 2.64 -9.51
CA HIS A 185 15.85 1.60 -10.43
C HIS A 185 17.24 1.89 -10.97
N ASN A 186 17.88 0.86 -11.51
CA ASN A 186 19.15 1.01 -12.22
C ASN A 186 18.96 1.78 -13.53
N ILE A 187 19.76 2.82 -13.75
CA ILE A 187 19.63 3.71 -14.91
C ILE A 187 19.82 2.96 -16.24
N GLY A 188 20.76 2.01 -16.30
CA GLY A 188 20.99 1.20 -17.48
C GLY A 188 19.78 0.35 -17.85
N GLU A 189 19.19 -0.32 -16.87
CA GLU A 189 17.97 -1.14 -17.06
C GLU A 189 16.77 -0.29 -17.47
N VAL A 190 16.59 0.87 -16.87
CA VAL A 190 15.49 1.78 -17.24
C VAL A 190 15.66 2.30 -18.65
N ILE A 191 16.87 2.70 -19.04
CA ILE A 191 17.15 3.16 -20.41
C ILE A 191 16.88 2.05 -21.43
N ASP A 192 17.33 0.84 -21.15
CA ASP A 192 17.06 -0.32 -22.05
C ASP A 192 15.55 -0.58 -22.18
N ALA A 193 14.79 -0.48 -21.08
CA ALA A 193 13.33 -0.61 -21.11
C ALA A 193 12.66 0.52 -21.91
N VAL A 194 13.11 1.77 -21.76
CA VAL A 194 12.59 2.92 -22.52
C VAL A 194 12.85 2.72 -24.01
N ILE A 195 14.06 2.28 -24.38
CA ILE A 195 14.42 2.00 -25.79
C ILE A 195 13.57 0.85 -26.33
N ALA A 196 13.33 -0.21 -25.54
CA ALA A 196 12.49 -1.33 -25.95
C ALA A 196 11.04 -0.91 -26.21
N VAL A 197 10.44 -0.11 -25.32
CA VAL A 197 9.09 0.43 -25.51
C VAL A 197 9.02 1.37 -26.71
N SER A 198 10.04 2.18 -26.97
CA SER A 198 10.10 3.08 -28.13
C SER A 198 10.16 2.33 -29.48
N LYS A 199 10.68 1.10 -29.50
CA LYS A 199 10.73 0.23 -30.68
C LYS A 199 9.48 -0.62 -30.82
N ASN A 200 8.92 -1.08 -29.72
CA ASN A 200 7.72 -1.91 -29.65
C ASN A 200 6.75 -1.38 -28.58
N PRO A 201 5.80 -0.52 -28.93
CA PRO A 201 4.82 0.00 -27.97
C PRO A 201 3.92 -1.06 -27.35
N ASP A 202 3.79 -2.24 -27.96
CA ASP A 202 2.92 -3.32 -27.47
C ASP A 202 3.66 -4.34 -26.57
N ILE A 203 4.96 -4.12 -26.31
CA ILE A 203 5.75 -4.99 -25.41
C ILE A 203 5.05 -5.17 -24.05
N THR A 204 5.02 -6.40 -23.57
CA THR A 204 4.38 -6.73 -22.28
C THR A 204 5.29 -6.41 -21.09
N VAL A 205 4.69 -6.23 -19.90
CA VAL A 205 5.48 -6.03 -18.66
C VAL A 205 6.36 -7.23 -18.36
N LEU A 206 5.91 -8.44 -18.67
CA LEU A 206 6.70 -9.65 -18.46
C LEU A 206 7.96 -9.66 -19.34
N GLU A 207 7.82 -9.36 -20.64
CA GLU A 207 8.95 -9.24 -21.55
C GLU A 207 9.93 -8.14 -21.15
N LEU A 208 9.42 -7.01 -20.64
CA LEU A 208 10.27 -5.95 -20.08
C LEU A 208 11.07 -6.44 -18.88
N MET A 209 10.48 -7.20 -17.98
CA MET A 209 11.14 -7.74 -16.78
C MET A 209 12.17 -8.83 -17.11
N GLU A 210 11.90 -9.65 -18.11
CA GLU A 210 12.80 -10.74 -18.50
C GLU A 210 14.06 -10.24 -19.21
N ASN A 211 13.94 -9.20 -20.04
CA ASN A 211 14.99 -8.79 -20.96
C ASN A 211 15.66 -7.46 -20.63
N TYR A 212 14.99 -6.55 -19.90
CA TYR A 212 15.47 -5.16 -19.78
C TYR A 212 15.51 -4.64 -18.35
N ILE A 213 14.41 -4.74 -17.58
CA ILE A 213 14.29 -4.17 -16.23
C ILE A 213 13.88 -5.24 -15.23
N GLN A 214 14.82 -5.77 -14.48
CA GLN A 214 14.56 -6.89 -13.58
C GLN A 214 13.67 -6.53 -12.37
N GLY A 215 13.80 -5.30 -11.86
CA GLY A 215 13.08 -4.83 -10.68
C GLY A 215 13.69 -3.58 -10.08
N PRO A 216 13.21 -3.10 -8.93
CA PRO A 216 13.79 -2.00 -8.19
C PRO A 216 15.27 -2.23 -7.86
N ASP A 217 16.03 -1.13 -7.76
CA ASP A 217 17.45 -1.13 -7.41
C ASP A 217 17.70 -0.06 -6.34
N PHE A 218 17.72 -0.48 -5.08
CA PHE A 218 17.81 0.43 -3.94
C PHE A 218 19.23 0.93 -3.71
N PRO A 219 19.44 2.18 -3.28
CA PRO A 219 20.77 2.74 -3.03
C PRO A 219 21.53 1.99 -1.95
N THR A 220 20.85 1.40 -0.98
CA THR A 220 21.43 0.63 0.14
C THR A 220 21.69 -0.84 -0.18
N GLY A 221 21.38 -1.30 -1.41
CA GLY A 221 21.57 -2.69 -1.82
C GLY A 221 20.55 -3.66 -1.21
N GLY A 222 21.01 -4.77 -0.66
CA GLY A 222 20.21 -5.83 -0.07
C GLY A 222 19.58 -6.77 -1.08
N TYR A 223 18.64 -7.58 -0.61
CA TYR A 223 17.90 -8.54 -1.42
C TYR A 223 16.44 -8.13 -1.60
N ILE A 224 15.87 -8.44 -2.76
CA ILE A 224 14.43 -8.49 -2.99
C ILE A 224 14.02 -9.96 -3.10
N LEU A 225 12.97 -10.35 -2.38
CA LEU A 225 12.46 -11.72 -2.34
C LEU A 225 11.31 -11.90 -3.34
N GLY A 226 11.55 -12.72 -4.36
CA GLY A 226 10.55 -13.12 -5.36
C GLY A 226 10.33 -12.07 -6.46
N LYS A 227 9.94 -12.54 -7.65
CA LYS A 227 9.64 -11.71 -8.82
C LYS A 227 8.14 -11.40 -8.99
N SER A 228 7.26 -12.20 -8.39
CA SER A 228 5.80 -12.09 -8.52
C SER A 228 5.27 -10.76 -7.98
N ALA A 229 5.79 -10.31 -6.81
CA ALA A 229 5.41 -9.03 -6.22
C ALA A 229 5.86 -7.83 -7.08
N ILE A 230 7.05 -7.92 -7.71
CA ILE A 230 7.55 -6.90 -8.64
C ILE A 230 6.64 -6.84 -9.86
N LYS A 231 6.32 -7.99 -10.47
CA LYS A 231 5.41 -8.10 -11.61
C LYS A 231 4.07 -7.45 -11.32
N LYS A 232 3.45 -7.79 -10.20
CA LYS A 232 2.18 -7.19 -9.75
C LYS A 232 2.28 -5.67 -9.62
N ALA A 233 3.36 -5.18 -8.99
CA ALA A 233 3.58 -3.74 -8.83
C ALA A 233 3.73 -3.02 -10.18
N TYR A 234 4.39 -3.63 -11.14
CA TYR A 234 4.59 -3.07 -12.47
C TYR A 234 3.33 -3.11 -13.34
N GLU A 235 2.50 -4.13 -13.20
CA GLU A 235 1.24 -4.28 -13.94
C GLU A 235 0.11 -3.41 -13.39
N THR A 236 0.09 -3.15 -12.08
CA THR A 236 -1.04 -2.47 -11.42
C THR A 236 -0.69 -1.10 -10.85
N GLY A 237 0.59 -0.74 -10.77
CA GLY A 237 1.05 0.43 -10.04
C GLY A 237 1.04 0.28 -8.51
N ASN A 238 0.64 -0.88 -7.98
CA ASN A 238 0.56 -1.16 -6.55
C ASN A 238 1.09 -2.55 -6.22
N GLY A 239 1.86 -2.67 -5.14
CA GLY A 239 2.38 -3.95 -4.70
C GLY A 239 3.18 -3.86 -3.41
N LEU A 240 3.44 -5.01 -2.78
CA LEU A 240 4.28 -5.14 -1.59
C LEU A 240 5.53 -5.93 -1.95
N ILE A 241 6.68 -5.28 -1.97
CA ILE A 241 7.98 -5.90 -2.27
C ILE A 241 8.67 -6.18 -0.96
N VAL A 242 9.10 -7.41 -0.73
CA VAL A 242 9.86 -7.78 0.47
C VAL A 242 11.34 -7.53 0.24
N MET A 243 11.92 -6.68 1.09
CA MET A 243 13.35 -6.38 1.12
C MET A 243 14.01 -7.08 2.30
N ARG A 244 15.22 -7.57 2.11
CA ARG A 244 16.01 -8.24 3.15
C ARG A 244 17.44 -7.73 3.15
N ALA A 245 18.03 -7.62 4.35
CA ALA A 245 19.43 -7.30 4.54
C ALA A 245 20.35 -8.37 3.92
N LYS A 246 21.49 -7.96 3.43
CA LYS A 246 22.56 -8.89 3.01
C LYS A 246 23.39 -9.27 4.22
N THR A 247 23.34 -10.54 4.59
CA THR A 247 23.97 -11.07 5.79
C THR A 247 24.84 -12.27 5.47
N GLU A 248 25.92 -12.42 6.20
CA GLU A 248 26.81 -13.59 6.13
C GLU A 248 27.01 -14.16 7.54
N ILE A 249 27.19 -15.46 7.61
CA ILE A 249 27.53 -16.17 8.84
C ILE A 249 29.06 -16.41 8.85
N GLU A 250 29.74 -15.79 9.75
CA GLU A 250 31.20 -15.93 9.92
C GLU A 250 31.53 -16.78 11.15
N GLU A 251 32.62 -17.50 11.08
CA GLU A 251 33.23 -18.17 12.26
C GLU A 251 34.34 -17.30 12.88
N HIS A 252 34.22 -17.02 14.16
CA HIS A 252 35.20 -16.25 14.90
C HIS A 252 35.45 -16.87 16.28
N ASN A 253 36.71 -17.23 16.57
CA ASN A 253 37.12 -17.82 17.84
C ASN A 253 36.27 -19.05 18.24
N GLY A 254 35.91 -19.92 17.29
CA GLY A 254 35.10 -21.12 17.52
C GLY A 254 33.63 -20.83 17.88
N ARG A 255 33.14 -19.65 17.53
CA ARG A 255 31.71 -19.25 17.63
C ARG A 255 31.25 -18.72 16.30
N GLN A 256 29.97 -18.88 16.01
CA GLN A 256 29.34 -18.25 14.88
C GLN A 256 28.95 -16.81 15.22
N ARG A 257 29.01 -15.94 14.22
CA ARG A 257 28.47 -14.59 14.27
C ARG A 257 27.75 -14.26 12.97
N ILE A 258 26.69 -13.47 13.07
CA ILE A 258 25.95 -12.96 11.94
C ILE A 258 26.44 -11.55 11.66
N VAL A 259 26.83 -11.29 10.42
CA VAL A 259 27.30 -9.98 9.99
C VAL A 259 26.37 -9.46 8.88
N ALA A 260 25.77 -8.28 9.08
CA ALA A 260 25.00 -7.61 8.06
C ALA A 260 25.83 -6.53 7.38
N TYR A 261 25.99 -6.64 6.06
CA TYR A 261 26.77 -5.71 5.23
C TYR A 261 25.88 -4.69 4.51
N GLU A 262 24.63 -5.03 4.22
CA GLU A 262 23.67 -4.15 3.59
C GLU A 262 22.34 -4.26 4.34
N ILE A 263 21.64 -3.14 4.50
CA ILE A 263 20.35 -3.07 5.19
C ILE A 263 19.26 -2.64 4.20
N PRO A 264 18.00 -3.00 4.44
CA PRO A 264 16.91 -2.61 3.57
C PRO A 264 16.79 -1.09 3.45
N TYR A 265 16.31 -0.65 2.30
CA TYR A 265 16.11 0.77 1.99
C TYR A 265 15.18 1.45 3.00
N GLN A 266 15.51 2.69 3.38
CA GLN A 266 14.80 3.52 4.36
C GLN A 266 14.83 2.99 5.80
N VAL A 267 15.64 2.00 6.11
CA VAL A 267 15.87 1.52 7.47
C VAL A 267 16.93 2.38 8.17
N ASN A 268 16.63 2.82 9.38
CA ASN A 268 17.59 3.48 10.25
C ASN A 268 18.49 2.44 10.94
N LYS A 269 19.80 2.50 10.66
CA LYS A 269 20.78 1.51 11.14
C LYS A 269 20.89 1.51 12.67
N ALA A 270 20.96 2.67 13.30
CA ALA A 270 21.11 2.77 14.76
C ALA A 270 19.90 2.17 15.49
N ARG A 271 18.68 2.48 15.04
CA ARG A 271 17.44 1.88 15.59
C ARG A 271 17.35 0.39 15.36
N LEU A 272 17.85 -0.11 14.24
CA LEU A 272 17.92 -1.54 13.95
C LEU A 272 18.84 -2.25 14.95
N VAL A 273 20.06 -1.73 15.16
CA VAL A 273 21.02 -2.26 16.13
C VAL A 273 20.45 -2.24 17.55
N GLU A 274 19.83 -1.13 17.96
CA GLU A 274 19.17 -0.98 19.25
C GLU A 274 18.05 -2.03 19.42
N LYS A 275 17.22 -2.23 18.41
CA LYS A 275 16.14 -3.22 18.44
C LYS A 275 16.67 -4.64 18.61
N ILE A 276 17.74 -5.01 17.91
CA ILE A 276 18.37 -6.32 18.05
C ILE A 276 18.92 -6.50 19.47
N ALA A 277 19.59 -5.48 20.01
CA ALA A 277 20.11 -5.51 21.38
C ALA A 277 18.99 -5.65 22.43
N HIS A 278 17.85 -4.99 22.24
CA HIS A 278 16.69 -5.13 23.11
C HIS A 278 16.10 -6.55 23.06
N LEU A 279 15.95 -7.15 21.88
CA LEU A 279 15.45 -8.53 21.73
C LEU A 279 16.37 -9.54 22.43
N ALA A 280 17.68 -9.31 22.38
CA ALA A 280 18.66 -10.15 23.08
C ALA A 280 18.58 -9.99 24.62
N ARG A 281 18.49 -8.75 25.11
CA ARG A 281 18.39 -8.42 26.55
C ARG A 281 17.10 -8.95 27.16
N ASP A 282 15.98 -8.78 26.47
CA ASP A 282 14.65 -9.17 26.92
C ASP A 282 14.39 -10.68 26.71
N LYS A 283 15.39 -11.44 26.25
CA LYS A 283 15.35 -12.88 25.97
C LYS A 283 14.25 -13.33 24.99
N VAL A 284 13.79 -12.42 24.14
CA VAL A 284 12.84 -12.75 23.06
C VAL A 284 13.57 -13.55 21.96
N VAL A 285 14.83 -13.22 21.72
CA VAL A 285 15.74 -14.00 20.85
C VAL A 285 16.89 -14.49 21.74
N GLU A 286 16.87 -15.76 22.09
CA GLU A 286 17.93 -16.39 22.88
C GLU A 286 19.09 -16.79 21.98
N GLY A 287 20.29 -16.76 22.50
CA GLY A 287 21.49 -17.18 21.76
C GLY A 287 22.38 -16.04 21.25
N ILE A 288 21.95 -14.79 21.31
CA ILE A 288 22.80 -13.62 21.06
C ILE A 288 23.64 -13.33 22.31
N SER A 289 24.95 -13.12 22.15
CA SER A 289 25.87 -12.75 23.24
C SER A 289 26.22 -11.26 23.22
N ASP A 290 26.35 -10.65 22.05
CA ASP A 290 26.71 -9.23 21.89
C ASP A 290 26.26 -8.71 20.53
N VAL A 291 26.02 -7.39 20.43
CA VAL A 291 25.65 -6.70 19.18
C VAL A 291 26.51 -5.45 19.07
N ARG A 292 27.24 -5.32 17.97
CA ARG A 292 28.14 -4.18 17.73
C ARG A 292 27.91 -3.60 16.34
N ASP A 293 28.03 -2.30 16.22
CA ASP A 293 28.15 -1.59 14.96
C ASP A 293 29.64 -1.30 14.67
N GLU A 294 30.17 -2.01 13.69
CA GLU A 294 31.55 -1.87 13.22
C GLU A 294 31.60 -1.13 11.86
N SER A 295 30.53 -0.44 11.47
CA SER A 295 30.49 0.30 10.22
C SER A 295 31.55 1.40 10.16
N ASN A 296 32.18 1.54 9.01
CA ASN A 296 33.22 2.52 8.74
C ASN A 296 33.08 3.12 7.33
N ARG A 297 34.13 3.76 6.81
CA ARG A 297 34.16 4.35 5.47
C ARG A 297 34.09 3.31 4.33
N GLU A 298 34.40 2.06 4.61
CA GLU A 298 34.34 0.95 3.65
C GLU A 298 32.90 0.42 3.47
N GLY A 299 32.03 0.62 4.48
CA GLY A 299 30.64 0.22 4.41
C GLY A 299 30.01 -0.09 5.76
N ILE A 300 28.78 -0.60 5.68
CA ILE A 300 27.99 -1.06 6.82
C ILE A 300 28.54 -2.41 7.29
N ARG A 301 28.69 -2.56 8.59
CA ARG A 301 29.06 -3.83 9.23
C ARG A 301 28.41 -3.92 10.61
N ILE A 302 27.27 -4.58 10.70
CA ILE A 302 26.58 -4.87 11.95
C ILE A 302 26.92 -6.30 12.34
N VAL A 303 27.59 -6.47 13.50
CA VAL A 303 28.07 -7.76 13.99
C VAL A 303 27.21 -8.22 15.16
N ILE A 304 26.60 -9.40 15.02
CA ILE A 304 25.79 -10.05 16.02
C ILE A 304 26.52 -11.32 16.46
N GLU A 305 27.15 -11.26 17.64
CA GLU A 305 27.89 -12.39 18.21
C GLU A 305 26.93 -13.40 18.83
N LEU A 306 27.15 -14.68 18.56
CA LEU A 306 26.29 -15.75 19.08
C LEU A 306 26.97 -16.49 20.25
N LYS A 307 26.15 -17.12 21.09
CA LYS A 307 26.61 -18.03 22.14
C LYS A 307 27.11 -19.34 21.51
N ARG A 308 27.86 -20.14 22.25
CA ARG A 308 28.29 -21.47 21.84
C ARG A 308 27.05 -22.37 21.65
N ASP A 309 27.15 -23.31 20.73
CA ASP A 309 26.14 -24.34 20.44
C ASP A 309 24.77 -23.81 19.92
N VAL A 310 24.74 -22.57 19.42
CA VAL A 310 23.55 -21.97 18.80
C VAL A 310 23.67 -22.00 17.27
N GLN A 311 22.62 -22.42 16.59
CA GLN A 311 22.54 -22.39 15.13
C GLN A 311 22.26 -20.96 14.64
N ALA A 312 23.20 -20.36 13.93
CA ALA A 312 23.10 -18.99 13.44
C ALA A 312 21.90 -18.78 12.51
N GLU A 313 21.57 -19.77 11.67
CA GLU A 313 20.45 -19.68 10.75
C GLU A 313 19.10 -19.52 11.45
N VAL A 314 18.91 -20.22 12.58
CA VAL A 314 17.67 -20.11 13.37
C VAL A 314 17.52 -18.71 13.95
N ILE A 315 18.61 -18.17 14.53
CA ILE A 315 18.64 -16.80 15.08
C ILE A 315 18.40 -15.78 13.96
N LEU A 316 19.07 -15.94 12.82
CA LEU A 316 18.90 -15.06 11.67
C LEU A 316 17.46 -15.02 11.17
N ASN A 317 16.79 -16.18 11.09
CA ASN A 317 15.39 -16.27 10.71
C ASN A 317 14.46 -15.59 11.72
N GLN A 318 14.75 -15.68 13.03
CA GLN A 318 14.02 -14.95 14.05
C GLN A 318 14.23 -13.43 13.92
N LEU A 319 15.45 -12.98 13.63
CA LEU A 319 15.77 -11.57 13.43
C LEU A 319 15.07 -11.00 12.19
N TYR A 320 14.97 -11.74 11.11
CA TYR A 320 14.19 -11.33 9.93
C TYR A 320 12.70 -11.12 10.24
N LYS A 321 12.14 -11.90 11.17
CA LYS A 321 10.75 -11.76 11.59
C LYS A 321 10.50 -10.60 12.55
N LEU A 322 11.44 -10.33 13.44
CA LEU A 322 11.25 -9.45 14.59
C LEU A 322 11.89 -8.06 14.41
N THR A 323 12.67 -7.86 13.35
CA THR A 323 13.42 -6.63 13.11
C THR A 323 13.33 -6.15 11.67
N SER A 324 13.79 -4.94 11.42
CA SER A 324 13.88 -4.36 10.08
C SER A 324 15.02 -4.92 9.22
N LEU A 325 15.69 -6.01 9.62
CA LEU A 325 16.58 -6.78 8.72
C LEU A 325 15.80 -7.37 7.55
N GLN A 326 14.51 -7.56 7.71
CA GLN A 326 13.57 -7.79 6.63
C GLN A 326 12.38 -6.85 6.80
N THR A 327 11.98 -6.18 5.72
CA THR A 327 10.85 -5.25 5.73
C THR A 327 10.18 -5.24 4.36
N THR A 328 9.01 -4.62 4.27
CA THR A 328 8.27 -4.50 3.01
C THR A 328 8.34 -3.07 2.49
N PHE A 329 8.47 -2.93 1.18
CA PHE A 329 8.30 -1.68 0.46
C PHE A 329 6.94 -1.69 -0.23
N GLY A 330 6.03 -0.86 0.23
CA GLY A 330 4.71 -0.71 -0.40
C GLY A 330 4.80 0.18 -1.63
N VAL A 331 4.79 -0.42 -2.81
CA VAL A 331 4.76 0.33 -4.07
C VAL A 331 3.40 0.96 -4.27
N ASN A 332 3.38 2.25 -4.58
CA ASN A 332 2.20 3.00 -4.98
C ASN A 332 2.62 4.08 -5.99
N ASN A 333 2.46 3.79 -7.27
CA ASN A 333 2.95 4.62 -8.36
C ASN A 333 1.94 5.71 -8.73
N ILE A 334 1.77 6.71 -7.85
CA ILE A 334 0.92 7.87 -8.11
C ILE A 334 1.79 9.06 -8.54
N ALA A 335 1.52 9.60 -9.72
CA ALA A 335 2.13 10.82 -10.24
C ALA A 335 1.09 11.73 -10.88
N LEU A 336 1.47 12.99 -11.10
CA LEU A 336 0.65 13.97 -11.79
C LEU A 336 0.80 13.82 -13.31
N VAL A 337 -0.31 13.58 -13.97
CA VAL A 337 -0.45 13.62 -15.43
C VAL A 337 -1.38 14.77 -15.77
N ASN A 338 -0.88 15.83 -16.39
CA ASN A 338 -1.64 17.05 -16.66
C ASN A 338 -2.34 17.63 -15.41
N ASN A 339 -1.60 17.68 -14.30
CA ASN A 339 -2.07 18.11 -12.96
C ASN A 339 -3.16 17.22 -12.32
N GLU A 340 -3.42 16.05 -12.85
CA GLU A 340 -4.32 15.06 -12.27
C GLU A 340 -3.53 13.89 -11.67
N PRO A 341 -3.78 13.48 -10.42
CA PRO A 341 -3.12 12.32 -9.84
C PRO A 341 -3.64 11.02 -10.45
N LYS A 342 -2.73 10.18 -10.95
CA LYS A 342 -3.05 8.87 -11.54
C LYS A 342 -2.13 7.80 -10.99
N THR A 343 -2.69 6.61 -10.76
CA THR A 343 -1.89 5.40 -10.49
C THR A 343 -1.44 4.84 -11.82
N LEU A 344 -0.13 4.67 -11.99
CA LEU A 344 0.49 4.35 -13.27
C LEU A 344 1.22 3.01 -13.21
N THR A 345 1.08 2.22 -14.25
CA THR A 345 1.87 1.02 -14.50
C THR A 345 3.29 1.40 -14.95
N LEU A 346 4.23 0.45 -14.90
CA LEU A 346 5.59 0.68 -15.40
C LEU A 346 5.59 1.16 -16.87
N LYS A 347 4.76 0.52 -17.69
CA LYS A 347 4.66 0.86 -19.12
C LYS A 347 4.14 2.28 -19.35
N GLU A 348 3.12 2.68 -18.61
CA GLU A 348 2.58 4.05 -18.69
C GLU A 348 3.60 5.10 -18.24
N LEU A 349 4.36 4.83 -17.16
CA LEU A 349 5.45 5.71 -16.72
C LEU A 349 6.49 5.93 -17.83
N ILE A 350 6.89 4.85 -18.52
CA ILE A 350 7.82 4.93 -19.64
C ILE A 350 7.21 5.69 -20.84
N GLN A 351 5.94 5.44 -21.16
CA GLN A 351 5.24 6.10 -22.27
C GLN A 351 5.12 7.61 -22.05
N TYR A 352 4.74 8.06 -20.84
CA TYR A 352 4.68 9.50 -20.53
C TYR A 352 6.04 10.16 -20.56
N TYR A 353 7.10 9.47 -20.14
CA TYR A 353 8.46 9.98 -20.29
C TYR A 353 8.85 10.12 -21.77
N LEU A 354 8.57 9.13 -22.61
CA LEU A 354 8.83 9.19 -24.05
C LEU A 354 8.08 10.36 -24.71
N GLN A 355 6.79 10.51 -24.45
CA GLN A 355 5.99 11.63 -24.94
C GLN A 355 6.59 12.98 -24.57
N HIS A 356 7.07 13.11 -23.33
CA HIS A 356 7.75 14.32 -22.90
C HIS A 356 9.04 14.56 -23.68
N GLN A 357 9.86 13.52 -23.89
CA GLN A 357 11.08 13.65 -24.66
C GLN A 357 10.83 13.99 -26.14
N GLU A 358 9.80 13.42 -26.74
CA GLU A 358 9.39 13.77 -28.11
C GLU A 358 9.04 15.26 -28.22
N GLU A 359 8.31 15.79 -27.26
CA GLU A 359 7.98 17.21 -27.20
C GLU A 359 9.24 18.08 -27.01
N VAL A 360 10.11 17.70 -26.07
CA VAL A 360 11.38 18.42 -25.83
C VAL A 360 12.26 18.46 -27.09
N ILE A 361 12.44 17.32 -27.76
CA ILE A 361 13.25 17.25 -28.98
C ILE A 361 12.59 18.06 -30.11
N ARG A 362 11.28 17.95 -30.29
CA ARG A 362 10.54 18.74 -31.30
C ARG A 362 10.69 20.23 -31.07
N ARG A 363 10.52 20.71 -29.84
CA ARG A 363 10.65 22.13 -29.48
C ARG A 363 12.10 22.63 -29.62
N ARG A 364 13.07 21.83 -29.16
CA ARG A 364 14.49 22.12 -29.36
C ARG A 364 14.85 22.25 -30.83
N THR A 365 14.43 21.30 -31.65
CA THR A 365 14.68 21.29 -33.08
C THR A 365 14.04 22.49 -33.78
N GLN A 366 12.82 22.87 -33.39
CA GLN A 366 12.14 24.06 -33.90
C GLN A 366 12.89 25.35 -33.50
N PHE A 367 13.38 25.43 -32.26
CA PHE A 367 14.18 26.58 -31.79
C PHE A 367 15.48 26.71 -32.60
N GLU A 368 16.18 25.58 -32.79
CA GLU A 368 17.41 25.55 -33.59
C GLU A 368 17.15 25.88 -35.06
N LEU A 369 16.04 25.40 -35.61
CA LEU A 369 15.61 25.72 -36.99
C LEU A 369 15.35 27.23 -37.13
N ASN A 370 14.56 27.80 -36.22
CA ASN A 370 14.25 29.25 -36.25
C ASN A 370 15.53 30.10 -36.16
N LYS A 371 16.48 29.69 -35.31
CA LYS A 371 17.77 30.34 -35.17
C LYS A 371 18.64 30.22 -36.42
N ALA A 372 18.70 29.03 -37.04
CA ALA A 372 19.43 28.76 -38.24
C ALA A 372 18.84 29.51 -39.43
N GLU A 373 17.51 29.52 -39.59
CA GLU A 373 16.83 30.27 -40.66
C GLU A 373 17.04 31.78 -40.50
N ALA A 374 16.95 32.31 -39.26
CA ALA A 374 17.23 33.72 -39.00
C ALA A 374 18.68 34.12 -39.38
N ARG A 375 19.65 33.24 -39.10
CA ARG A 375 21.05 33.47 -39.43
C ARG A 375 21.30 33.36 -40.95
N ALA A 376 20.73 32.34 -41.57
CA ALA A 376 20.82 32.14 -43.03
C ALA A 376 20.22 33.33 -43.78
N HIS A 377 19.09 33.87 -43.36
CA HIS A 377 18.45 35.04 -43.91
C HIS A 377 19.36 36.28 -43.88
N ILE A 378 20.09 36.48 -42.79
CA ILE A 378 21.06 37.57 -42.68
C ILE A 378 22.25 37.32 -43.66
N LEU A 379 22.77 36.10 -43.72
CA LEU A 379 23.88 35.73 -44.61
C LEU A 379 23.53 35.88 -46.10
N GLU A 380 22.29 35.50 -46.48
CA GLU A 380 21.77 35.74 -47.82
C GLU A 380 21.78 37.22 -48.19
N GLY A 381 21.37 38.09 -47.23
CA GLY A 381 21.43 39.52 -47.45
C GLY A 381 22.87 40.06 -47.61
N LEU A 382 23.79 39.54 -46.76
CA LEU A 382 25.20 39.88 -46.85
C LEU A 382 25.86 39.40 -48.17
N LYS A 383 25.53 38.15 -48.61
CA LYS A 383 25.99 37.64 -49.91
C LYS A 383 25.52 38.53 -51.06
N LYS A 384 24.20 38.83 -51.08
CA LYS A 384 23.61 39.75 -52.04
C LYS A 384 24.30 41.13 -52.05
N ALA A 385 24.65 41.64 -50.87
CA ALA A 385 25.36 42.89 -50.72
C ALA A 385 26.80 42.82 -51.28
N LEU A 386 27.47 41.71 -51.12
CA LEU A 386 28.80 41.47 -51.65
C LEU A 386 28.79 41.30 -53.18
N ASP A 387 27.73 40.71 -53.74
CA ASP A 387 27.56 40.61 -55.21
C ASP A 387 27.31 41.94 -55.88
N HIS A 388 26.71 42.95 -55.15
CA HIS A 388 26.46 44.32 -55.64
C HIS A 388 27.24 45.37 -54.86
N ILE A 389 28.45 45.06 -54.45
CA ILE A 389 29.18 45.86 -53.47
C ILE A 389 29.43 47.30 -53.90
N ASP A 390 29.77 47.50 -55.17
CA ASP A 390 30.04 48.82 -55.69
C ASP A 390 28.82 49.70 -55.74
N GLU A 391 27.66 49.15 -56.07
CA GLU A 391 26.39 49.83 -56.09
C GLU A 391 25.95 50.22 -54.67
N ILE A 392 26.15 49.37 -53.74
CA ILE A 392 25.80 49.59 -52.30
C ILE A 392 26.72 50.61 -51.70
N ILE A 393 28.00 50.60 -51.96
CA ILE A 393 28.95 51.66 -51.56
C ILE A 393 28.52 53.02 -52.11
N GLN A 394 28.13 53.11 -53.35
CA GLN A 394 27.64 54.35 -53.96
C GLN A 394 26.32 54.79 -53.29
N LEU A 395 25.39 53.89 -53.02
CA LEU A 395 24.15 54.15 -52.34
C LEU A 395 24.39 54.71 -50.91
N ILE A 396 25.30 54.13 -50.17
CA ILE A 396 25.68 54.61 -48.85
C ILE A 396 26.29 56.01 -48.92
N ARG A 397 27.18 56.27 -49.84
CA ARG A 397 27.84 57.56 -50.00
C ARG A 397 26.88 58.68 -50.42
N THR A 398 25.83 58.38 -51.16
CA THR A 398 24.84 59.35 -51.62
C THR A 398 23.69 59.57 -50.68
N SER A 399 23.55 58.77 -49.62
CA SER A 399 22.48 58.87 -48.63
C SER A 399 22.89 59.73 -47.45
N ARG A 400 21.99 60.60 -46.97
CA ARG A 400 22.25 61.57 -45.94
C ARG A 400 22.06 61.04 -44.48
N THR A 401 21.20 60.03 -44.28
CA THR A 401 20.93 59.45 -42.98
C THR A 401 20.92 57.93 -43.05
N THR A 402 21.07 57.27 -41.88
CA THR A 402 21.07 55.83 -41.71
C THR A 402 19.72 55.21 -42.08
N GLU A 403 18.62 55.92 -41.84
CA GLU A 403 17.25 55.50 -42.16
C GLU A 403 17.04 55.47 -43.68
N ILE A 404 17.56 56.46 -44.41
CA ILE A 404 17.49 56.50 -45.87
C ILE A 404 18.32 55.36 -46.49
N ILE A 405 19.50 55.05 -45.93
CA ILE A 405 20.31 53.91 -46.38
C ILE A 405 19.50 52.61 -46.24
N GLN A 406 18.90 52.39 -45.08
CA GLN A 406 18.12 51.18 -44.79
C GLN A 406 16.91 51.05 -45.74
N GLN A 407 16.18 52.15 -45.94
CA GLN A 407 15.02 52.17 -46.81
C GLN A 407 15.41 51.88 -48.26
N ARG A 408 16.46 52.51 -48.77
CA ARG A 408 16.95 52.33 -50.12
C ARG A 408 17.49 50.92 -50.36
N LEU A 409 18.19 50.31 -49.37
CA LEU A 409 18.61 48.92 -49.47
C LEU A 409 17.39 47.96 -49.59
N MET A 410 16.28 48.30 -48.90
CA MET A 410 15.03 47.54 -49.01
C MET A 410 14.37 47.71 -50.37
N ASP A 411 14.26 48.96 -50.84
CA ASP A 411 13.54 49.29 -52.08
C ASP A 411 14.31 48.91 -53.35
N GLU A 412 15.63 49.18 -53.44
CA GLU A 412 16.44 48.96 -54.62
C GLU A 412 16.96 47.51 -54.72
N PHE A 413 17.25 46.84 -53.60
CA PHE A 413 17.80 45.49 -53.57
C PHE A 413 16.79 44.41 -53.05
N GLY A 414 15.59 44.83 -52.67
CA GLY A 414 14.56 43.90 -52.17
C GLY A 414 15.02 43.18 -50.92
N MET A 415 15.79 43.82 -50.03
CA MET A 415 16.22 43.25 -48.74
C MET A 415 15.15 43.42 -47.69
N SER A 416 15.10 42.51 -46.75
CA SER A 416 14.28 42.71 -45.56
C SER A 416 14.92 43.78 -44.63
N ASP A 417 14.13 44.32 -43.71
CA ASP A 417 14.63 45.28 -42.71
C ASP A 417 15.84 44.71 -41.94
N LYS A 418 15.81 43.45 -41.52
CA LYS A 418 16.91 42.78 -40.82
C LYS A 418 18.16 42.62 -41.71
N GLN A 419 17.97 42.29 -42.99
CA GLN A 419 19.10 42.20 -43.94
C GLN A 419 19.69 43.57 -44.21
N ALA A 420 18.89 44.58 -44.46
CA ALA A 420 19.34 45.97 -44.71
C ALA A 420 20.10 46.51 -43.49
N LYS A 421 19.63 46.24 -42.28
CA LYS A 421 20.33 46.57 -41.05
C LYS A 421 21.69 45.89 -40.95
N ALA A 422 21.78 44.61 -41.23
CA ALA A 422 23.03 43.84 -41.18
C ALA A 422 24.05 44.32 -42.20
N VAL A 423 23.59 44.67 -43.42
CA VAL A 423 24.43 45.23 -44.46
C VAL A 423 24.94 46.64 -44.07
N ARG A 424 24.08 47.47 -43.50
CA ARG A 424 24.48 48.80 -43.02
C ARG A 424 25.53 48.76 -41.92
N GLU A 425 25.45 47.80 -41.03
CA GLU A 425 26.35 47.57 -39.90
C GLU A 425 27.59 46.74 -40.25
N MET A 426 27.73 46.37 -41.54
CA MET A 426 28.82 45.54 -42.03
C MET A 426 30.18 46.26 -41.94
N GLN A 427 31.13 45.58 -41.33
CA GLN A 427 32.50 46.10 -41.22
C GLN A 427 33.26 46.00 -42.56
N LEU A 428 34.06 47.02 -42.89
CA LEU A 428 34.86 47.09 -44.12
C LEU A 428 35.79 45.86 -44.31
N GLN A 429 36.23 45.25 -43.23
CA GLN A 429 37.04 44.02 -43.24
C GLN A 429 36.33 42.84 -43.94
N ARG A 430 35.00 42.79 -43.93
CA ARG A 430 34.20 41.74 -44.58
C ARG A 430 34.13 41.81 -46.08
N LEU A 431 34.68 42.87 -46.67
CA LEU A 431 34.79 43.07 -48.11
C LEU A 431 35.98 42.27 -48.73
N ALA A 432 36.88 41.73 -47.92
CA ALA A 432 38.00 40.91 -48.40
C ALA A 432 37.50 39.61 -49.01
N GLY A 433 38.17 39.14 -50.08
CA GLY A 433 37.76 37.91 -50.83
C GLY A 433 37.67 36.69 -49.95
N LEU A 434 38.61 36.52 -49.03
CA LEU A 434 38.59 35.42 -48.03
C LEU A 434 37.37 35.45 -47.07
N GLU A 435 36.82 36.61 -46.73
CA GLU A 435 35.65 36.77 -45.89
C GLU A 435 34.36 36.43 -46.69
N ARG A 436 34.31 36.69 -47.97
CA ARG A 436 33.23 36.26 -48.86
C ARG A 436 33.12 34.75 -48.93
N GLU A 437 34.25 34.04 -49.11
CA GLU A 437 34.29 32.58 -49.12
C GLU A 437 33.77 31.99 -47.78
N LYS A 438 34.14 32.61 -46.66
CA LYS A 438 33.62 32.19 -45.32
C LYS A 438 32.11 32.36 -45.20
N ILE A 439 31.56 33.49 -45.69
CA ILE A 439 30.10 33.72 -45.67
C ILE A 439 29.36 32.69 -46.53
N GLU A 440 29.88 32.38 -47.68
CA GLU A 440 29.29 31.37 -48.58
C GLU A 440 29.37 29.98 -47.97
N GLU A 441 30.49 29.61 -47.35
CA GLU A 441 30.66 28.35 -46.64
C GLU A 441 29.72 28.24 -45.44
N GLU A 442 29.62 29.30 -44.60
CA GLU A 442 28.70 29.36 -43.47
C GLU A 442 27.25 29.22 -43.92
N LEU A 443 26.88 29.92 -45.02
CA LEU A 443 25.52 29.83 -45.57
C LEU A 443 25.19 28.41 -46.05
N ASN A 444 26.09 27.79 -46.81
CA ASN A 444 25.91 26.42 -47.31
C ASN A 444 25.75 25.41 -46.18
N ASN A 445 26.59 25.50 -45.14
CA ASN A 445 26.51 24.65 -43.95
C ASN A 445 25.18 24.85 -43.21
N LEU A 446 24.71 26.08 -43.10
CA LEU A 446 23.42 26.39 -42.48
C LEU A 446 22.25 25.84 -43.32
N LEU A 447 22.27 25.93 -44.62
CA LEU A 447 21.23 25.38 -45.51
C LEU A 447 21.13 23.86 -45.38
N ILE A 448 22.26 23.16 -45.28
CA ILE A 448 22.30 21.72 -45.00
C ILE A 448 21.68 21.44 -43.64
N THR A 449 22.06 22.19 -42.60
CA THR A 449 21.52 22.05 -41.26
C THR A 449 20.00 22.32 -41.22
N ILE A 450 19.52 23.36 -41.91
CA ILE A 450 18.09 23.68 -42.01
C ILE A 450 17.31 22.55 -42.67
N ALA A 451 17.86 21.95 -43.73
CA ALA A 451 17.23 20.81 -44.40
C ALA A 451 17.12 19.60 -43.47
N ASP A 452 18.18 19.29 -42.73
CA ASP A 452 18.21 18.22 -41.74
C ASP A 452 17.24 18.47 -40.57
N LEU A 453 17.19 19.68 -40.03
CA LEU A 453 16.25 20.04 -38.96
C LEU A 453 14.79 19.94 -39.43
N LYS A 454 14.49 20.34 -40.64
CA LYS A 454 13.14 20.19 -41.25
C LYS A 454 12.75 18.73 -41.41
N ASP A 455 13.70 17.88 -41.84
CA ASP A 455 13.46 16.45 -41.98
C ASP A 455 13.23 15.78 -40.60
N ILE A 456 13.97 16.15 -39.55
CA ILE A 456 13.73 15.70 -38.19
C ILE A 456 12.31 16.04 -37.73
N LEU A 457 11.85 17.28 -37.95
CA LEU A 457 10.51 17.72 -37.58
C LEU A 457 9.39 17.02 -38.35
N ALA A 458 9.66 16.60 -39.57
CA ALA A 458 8.69 15.91 -40.42
C ALA A 458 8.60 14.40 -40.18
N ASN A 459 9.59 13.79 -39.51
CA ASN A 459 9.70 12.35 -39.36
C ASN A 459 9.79 11.95 -37.85
N GLU A 460 8.74 11.36 -37.32
CA GLU A 460 8.68 10.93 -35.91
C GLU A 460 9.74 9.86 -35.58
N GLU A 461 10.04 8.95 -36.47
CA GLU A 461 11.07 7.93 -36.23
C GLU A 461 12.47 8.56 -36.05
N ARG A 462 12.79 9.67 -36.74
CA ARG A 462 14.04 10.40 -36.51
C ARG A 462 14.08 11.04 -35.11
N ILE A 463 12.95 11.54 -34.62
CA ILE A 463 12.86 12.05 -33.25
C ILE A 463 13.12 10.93 -32.24
N LEU A 464 12.49 9.76 -32.43
CA LEU A 464 12.72 8.60 -31.57
C LEU A 464 14.16 8.10 -31.62
N GLU A 465 14.79 8.13 -32.82
CA GLU A 465 16.21 7.78 -32.97
C GLU A 465 17.13 8.71 -32.19
N ILE A 466 16.87 10.02 -32.22
CA ILE A 466 17.61 11.01 -31.42
C ILE A 466 17.45 10.70 -29.91
N ILE A 467 16.22 10.43 -29.46
CA ILE A 467 15.96 10.06 -28.05
C ILE A 467 16.75 8.81 -27.66
N ARG A 468 16.73 7.76 -28.47
CA ARG A 468 17.46 6.52 -28.24
C ARG A 468 18.97 6.77 -28.15
N ASN A 469 19.53 7.56 -29.05
CA ASN A 469 20.96 7.87 -29.07
C ASN A 469 21.37 8.71 -27.86
N GLU A 470 20.56 9.68 -27.46
CA GLU A 470 20.80 10.47 -26.25
C GLU A 470 20.70 9.63 -24.97
N LEU A 471 19.75 8.69 -24.91
CA LEU A 471 19.64 7.76 -23.78
C LEU A 471 20.82 6.79 -23.71
N LEU A 472 21.31 6.31 -24.84
CA LEU A 472 22.52 5.47 -24.89
C LEU A 472 23.75 6.23 -24.40
N GLU A 473 23.89 7.51 -24.74
CA GLU A 473 24.92 8.39 -24.20
C GLU A 473 24.81 8.51 -22.68
N MET A 474 23.59 8.65 -22.13
CA MET A 474 23.37 8.70 -20.68
C MET A 474 23.73 7.37 -20.01
N LYS A 475 23.37 6.24 -20.65
CA LYS A 475 23.76 4.90 -20.17
C LYS A 475 25.26 4.72 -20.12
N GLU A 476 25.99 5.16 -21.12
CA GLU A 476 27.45 5.10 -21.15
C GLU A 476 28.09 5.97 -20.07
N LYS A 477 27.57 7.18 -19.84
CA LYS A 477 28.13 8.13 -18.87
C LYS A 477 27.84 7.78 -17.42
N TYR A 478 26.64 7.29 -17.12
CA TYR A 478 26.11 7.16 -15.75
C TYR A 478 25.72 5.72 -15.38
N GLY A 479 25.80 4.78 -16.31
CA GLY A 479 25.50 3.38 -16.06
C GLY A 479 26.45 2.76 -15.04
N ASP A 480 25.87 2.09 -14.06
CA ASP A 480 26.59 1.35 -13.03
C ASP A 480 25.96 -0.04 -12.81
N LYS A 481 26.60 -0.85 -12.01
CA LYS A 481 26.09 -2.18 -11.66
C LYS A 481 24.88 -2.06 -10.70
N ARG A 482 23.93 -2.99 -10.87
CA ARG A 482 22.85 -3.18 -9.92
C ARG A 482 23.40 -3.42 -8.50
N ARG A 483 22.82 -2.77 -7.51
CA ARG A 483 23.18 -2.93 -6.08
C ARG A 483 22.29 -3.96 -5.39
N THR A 484 20.99 -3.96 -5.66
CA THR A 484 20.02 -4.87 -5.06
C THR A 484 19.92 -6.16 -5.86
N GLU A 485 20.13 -7.28 -5.21
CA GLU A 485 20.01 -8.60 -5.83
C GLU A 485 18.57 -9.13 -5.68
N ILE A 486 18.02 -9.70 -6.77
CA ILE A 486 16.69 -10.32 -6.74
C ILE A 486 16.89 -11.83 -6.64
N ILE A 487 16.56 -12.39 -5.47
CA ILE A 487 16.66 -13.81 -5.23
C ILE A 487 15.31 -14.48 -5.42
N GLN A 488 15.32 -15.68 -6.00
CA GLN A 488 14.13 -16.51 -6.02
C GLN A 488 13.80 -16.88 -4.58
N GLY A 489 12.68 -16.34 -4.08
CA GLY A 489 12.22 -16.68 -2.74
C GLY A 489 11.84 -18.15 -2.70
N THR A 490 12.39 -18.89 -1.77
CA THR A 490 11.77 -20.12 -1.24
C THR A 490 10.48 -19.77 -0.47
N PHE A 491 9.94 -18.58 -0.69
CA PHE A 491 8.86 -17.92 0.06
C PHE A 491 7.69 -17.54 -0.82
N ASP A 492 7.26 -18.48 -1.68
CA ASP A 492 5.85 -18.78 -1.83
C ASP A 492 5.39 -19.70 -0.65
N ILE A 493 6.10 -19.66 0.46
CA ILE A 493 5.54 -20.04 1.74
C ILE A 493 4.55 -18.91 2.02
N GLU A 494 3.28 -19.19 1.83
CA GLU A 494 2.20 -18.34 2.32
C GLU A 494 2.57 -17.97 3.77
N ASP A 495 2.37 -16.72 4.18
CA ASP A 495 2.62 -16.26 5.57
C ASP A 495 1.97 -17.19 6.62
N GLU A 496 1.05 -18.03 6.19
CA GLU A 496 0.35 -19.05 6.92
C GLU A 496 1.29 -20.09 7.58
N ASP A 497 2.37 -20.52 6.92
CA ASP A 497 3.31 -21.53 7.45
C ASP A 497 4.23 -20.95 8.57
N LEU A 498 4.24 -19.64 8.75
CA LEU A 498 5.02 -18.95 9.79
C LEU A 498 4.20 -18.55 11.01
N ILE A 499 2.88 -18.67 10.95
CA ILE A 499 1.97 -18.38 12.04
C ILE A 499 1.80 -19.65 12.87
N PRO A 500 1.98 -19.60 14.19
CA PRO A 500 1.76 -20.79 15.01
C PRO A 500 0.32 -21.27 14.89
N VAL A 501 0.17 -22.60 14.74
CA VAL A 501 -1.13 -23.24 14.79
C VAL A 501 -1.56 -23.31 16.24
N GLU A 502 -2.51 -22.49 16.63
CA GLU A 502 -3.02 -22.39 18.00
C GLU A 502 -4.54 -22.48 17.99
N ASP A 503 -5.07 -23.11 19.04
CA ASP A 503 -6.49 -23.07 19.30
C ASP A 503 -6.88 -21.76 19.98
N VAL A 504 -7.83 -21.08 19.38
CA VAL A 504 -8.21 -19.73 19.78
C VAL A 504 -9.72 -19.58 19.90
N ILE A 505 -10.13 -18.64 20.75
CA ILE A 505 -11.51 -18.20 20.87
C ILE A 505 -11.65 -16.83 20.22
N ILE A 506 -12.54 -16.72 19.24
CA ILE A 506 -12.94 -15.47 18.67
C ILE A 506 -14.25 -15.02 19.28
N SER A 507 -14.27 -13.84 19.86
CA SER A 507 -15.46 -13.20 20.43
C SER A 507 -15.92 -12.05 19.56
N LEU A 508 -17.23 -11.94 19.37
CA LEU A 508 -17.91 -10.85 18.67
C LEU A 508 -18.97 -10.25 19.57
N THR A 509 -19.08 -8.92 19.61
CA THR A 509 -20.15 -8.22 20.31
C THR A 509 -21.26 -7.75 19.37
N ASN A 510 -22.45 -7.41 19.92
CA ASN A 510 -23.56 -6.86 19.16
C ASN A 510 -23.19 -5.57 18.41
N ASN A 511 -22.32 -4.74 18.97
CA ASN A 511 -21.82 -3.52 18.33
C ASN A 511 -20.66 -3.76 17.35
N GLY A 512 -20.31 -5.04 17.10
CA GLY A 512 -19.36 -5.43 16.08
C GLY A 512 -17.89 -5.31 16.50
N TYR A 513 -17.56 -5.38 17.78
CA TYR A 513 -16.18 -5.54 18.24
C TYR A 513 -15.77 -7.01 18.20
N VAL A 514 -14.61 -7.27 17.63
CA VAL A 514 -14.06 -8.62 17.49
C VAL A 514 -12.66 -8.69 18.10
N LYS A 515 -12.33 -9.81 18.70
CA LYS A 515 -10.98 -10.14 19.17
C LYS A 515 -10.72 -11.64 19.15
N ARG A 516 -9.44 -11.98 19.12
CA ARG A 516 -8.92 -13.33 19.26
C ARG A 516 -8.25 -13.47 20.63
N MET A 517 -8.38 -14.63 21.25
CA MET A 517 -7.70 -14.97 22.51
C MET A 517 -7.32 -16.46 22.49
N PRO A 518 -6.18 -16.85 23.10
CA PRO A 518 -5.87 -18.26 23.34
C PRO A 518 -6.92 -18.91 24.23
N VAL A 519 -7.21 -20.20 23.99
CA VAL A 519 -8.22 -20.95 24.78
C VAL A 519 -7.86 -21.00 26.27
N ASP A 520 -6.59 -21.06 26.61
CA ASP A 520 -6.08 -21.13 27.99
C ASP A 520 -6.36 -19.86 28.82
N THR A 521 -6.83 -18.80 28.20
CA THR A 521 -7.18 -17.55 28.90
C THR A 521 -8.34 -17.69 29.90
N TYR A 522 -9.20 -18.71 29.72
CA TYR A 522 -10.32 -19.01 30.59
C TYR A 522 -10.04 -20.25 31.49
N LYS A 523 -9.73 -20.02 32.77
CA LYS A 523 -9.53 -21.12 33.72
C LYS A 523 -10.83 -21.85 34.03
N SER A 524 -10.77 -23.16 34.18
CA SER A 524 -11.92 -23.99 34.59
C SER A 524 -12.45 -23.57 35.96
N GLN A 525 -13.79 -23.57 36.14
CA GLN A 525 -14.47 -23.26 37.43
C GLN A 525 -15.54 -24.32 37.71
N ASN A 526 -15.81 -24.53 39.01
CA ASN A 526 -16.85 -25.45 39.45
C ASN A 526 -18.26 -24.86 39.21
N ARG A 527 -19.28 -25.77 39.10
CA ARG A 527 -20.68 -25.41 38.95
C ARG A 527 -21.16 -24.43 40.04
N GLY A 528 -21.84 -23.36 39.63
CA GLY A 528 -22.33 -22.31 40.53
C GLY A 528 -21.31 -21.23 40.87
N GLY A 529 -20.12 -21.19 40.22
CA GLY A 529 -19.12 -20.14 40.38
C GLY A 529 -19.60 -18.77 39.90
N ARG A 530 -18.89 -17.70 40.30
CA ARG A 530 -19.24 -16.30 39.96
C ARG A 530 -18.78 -15.90 38.55
N GLY A 531 -17.97 -16.71 37.87
CA GLY A 531 -17.41 -16.39 36.55
C GLY A 531 -16.28 -15.36 36.60
N VAL A 532 -15.66 -15.15 35.45
CA VAL A 532 -14.55 -14.20 35.21
C VAL A 532 -14.93 -13.22 34.13
N LYS A 533 -14.61 -11.95 34.28
CA LYS A 533 -14.90 -10.93 33.27
C LYS A 533 -14.09 -11.22 32.00
N GLY A 534 -14.77 -11.56 30.90
CA GLY A 534 -14.16 -11.98 29.63
C GLY A 534 -13.89 -10.85 28.66
N MET A 535 -14.64 -9.74 28.75
CA MET A 535 -14.49 -8.58 27.89
C MET A 535 -15.01 -7.32 28.60
N ALA A 536 -14.36 -6.17 28.35
CA ALA A 536 -14.92 -4.89 28.77
C ALA A 536 -16.04 -4.51 27.78
N THR A 537 -17.28 -4.60 28.27
CA THR A 537 -18.47 -4.14 27.52
C THR A 537 -18.96 -2.83 28.09
N THR A 538 -19.57 -1.98 27.29
CA THR A 538 -20.35 -0.83 27.76
C THR A 538 -21.74 -1.31 28.14
N GLN A 539 -22.52 -0.52 28.88
CA GLN A 539 -23.86 -0.90 29.35
C GLN A 539 -24.80 -1.41 28.25
N ASP A 540 -24.55 -1.02 27.00
CA ASP A 540 -25.40 -1.35 25.85
C ASP A 540 -24.74 -2.33 24.83
N ASP A 541 -23.58 -2.92 25.14
CA ASP A 541 -22.87 -3.83 24.23
C ASP A 541 -22.64 -5.20 24.89
N VAL A 542 -23.19 -6.24 24.33
CA VAL A 542 -23.09 -7.61 24.82
C VAL A 542 -22.42 -8.54 23.84
N ILE A 543 -21.74 -9.58 24.33
CA ILE A 543 -21.14 -10.61 23.47
C ILE A 543 -22.27 -11.36 22.77
N SER A 544 -22.26 -11.37 21.44
CA SER A 544 -23.27 -12.02 20.61
C SER A 544 -22.83 -13.39 20.11
N SER A 545 -21.52 -13.62 19.97
CA SER A 545 -21.00 -14.87 19.44
C SER A 545 -19.62 -15.18 20.00
N LEU A 546 -19.37 -16.46 20.26
CA LEU A 546 -18.07 -17.06 20.57
C LEU A 546 -17.83 -18.22 19.63
N ILE A 547 -16.62 -18.30 19.07
CA ILE A 547 -16.23 -19.40 18.21
C ILE A 547 -14.86 -19.92 18.62
N HIS A 548 -14.78 -21.21 18.82
CA HIS A 548 -13.54 -21.96 18.93
C HIS A 548 -13.06 -22.40 17.55
N MET A 549 -11.81 -22.10 17.21
CA MET A 549 -11.20 -22.48 15.94
C MET A 549 -9.67 -22.48 16.02
N SER A 550 -9.02 -23.12 15.05
CA SER A 550 -7.58 -22.93 14.85
C SER A 550 -7.28 -21.57 14.19
N THR A 551 -6.11 -21.00 14.46
CA THR A 551 -5.61 -19.79 13.78
C THR A 551 -5.60 -19.94 12.27
N HIS A 552 -5.42 -21.16 11.73
CA HIS A 552 -5.32 -21.46 10.30
C HIS A 552 -6.67 -21.79 9.63
N ASP A 553 -7.73 -21.97 10.41
CA ASP A 553 -9.07 -22.23 9.87
C ASP A 553 -9.64 -20.96 9.19
N ASP A 554 -10.55 -21.20 8.25
CA ASP A 554 -11.29 -20.12 7.60
C ASP A 554 -12.52 -19.75 8.42
N LEU A 555 -12.68 -18.48 8.71
CA LEU A 555 -13.85 -17.92 9.35
C LEU A 555 -14.77 -17.32 8.31
N LEU A 556 -15.96 -17.89 8.14
CA LEU A 556 -17.03 -17.30 7.36
C LEU A 556 -17.90 -16.39 8.25
N ILE A 557 -18.08 -15.17 7.82
CA ILE A 557 -18.77 -14.11 8.56
C ILE A 557 -20.03 -13.74 7.79
N PHE A 558 -21.19 -14.02 8.38
CA PHE A 558 -22.50 -13.75 7.77
C PHE A 558 -23.13 -12.50 8.34
N THR A 559 -23.75 -11.68 7.49
CA THR A 559 -24.29 -10.37 7.88
C THR A 559 -25.83 -10.34 7.82
N ASN A 560 -26.40 -9.31 8.45
CA ASN A 560 -27.83 -9.03 8.41
C ASN A 560 -28.37 -8.84 6.99
N LYS A 561 -27.54 -8.42 6.04
CA LYS A 561 -27.88 -8.27 4.61
C LYS A 561 -27.80 -9.59 3.81
N GLY A 562 -27.52 -10.71 4.50
CA GLY A 562 -27.37 -12.04 3.86
C GLY A 562 -26.12 -12.18 3.02
N LYS A 563 -25.07 -11.35 3.26
CA LYS A 563 -23.75 -11.48 2.67
C LYS A 563 -22.85 -12.35 3.53
N VAL A 564 -21.82 -12.89 2.93
CA VAL A 564 -20.74 -13.64 3.58
C VAL A 564 -19.38 -13.05 3.22
N TYR A 565 -18.52 -12.95 4.21
CA TYR A 565 -17.11 -12.59 4.11
C TYR A 565 -16.26 -13.77 4.60
N ARG A 566 -14.98 -13.82 4.19
CA ARG A 566 -14.06 -14.89 4.59
C ARG A 566 -12.77 -14.27 5.13
N LEU A 567 -12.35 -14.71 6.30
CA LEU A 567 -11.07 -14.36 6.94
C LEU A 567 -10.41 -15.61 7.49
N LYS A 568 -9.09 -15.58 7.63
CA LYS A 568 -8.36 -16.56 8.43
C LYS A 568 -8.41 -16.18 9.91
N GLY A 569 -8.39 -17.19 10.81
CA GLY A 569 -8.38 -16.93 12.25
C GLY A 569 -7.27 -15.99 12.71
N TYR A 570 -6.08 -16.14 12.13
CA TYR A 570 -4.93 -15.27 12.42
C TYR A 570 -5.08 -13.80 11.94
N ASN A 571 -6.00 -13.51 11.01
CA ASN A 571 -6.26 -12.14 10.58
C ASN A 571 -7.01 -11.33 11.65
N ILE A 572 -7.58 -11.98 12.65
CA ILE A 572 -8.22 -11.32 13.77
C ILE A 572 -7.16 -11.00 14.82
N PRO A 573 -6.98 -9.72 15.20
CA PRO A 573 -5.96 -9.33 16.16
C PRO A 573 -6.16 -9.97 17.53
N GLU A 574 -5.04 -10.33 18.16
CA GLU A 574 -5.03 -10.85 19.52
C GLU A 574 -5.13 -9.71 20.52
N PHE A 575 -5.99 -9.88 21.53
CA PHE A 575 -6.17 -8.93 22.61
C PHE A 575 -6.26 -9.65 23.95
N GLY A 576 -5.83 -8.96 25.00
CA GLY A 576 -5.99 -9.45 26.36
C GLY A 576 -7.46 -9.64 26.76
N ARG A 577 -7.69 -10.46 27.79
CA ARG A 577 -9.00 -10.87 28.28
C ARG A 577 -9.98 -9.73 28.48
N THR A 578 -9.56 -8.64 29.12
CA THR A 578 -10.41 -7.47 29.47
C THR A 578 -10.51 -6.41 28.38
N ALA A 579 -9.72 -6.50 27.32
CA ALA A 579 -9.74 -5.52 26.23
C ALA A 579 -11.04 -5.59 25.42
N LYS A 580 -11.49 -4.45 24.90
CA LYS A 580 -12.71 -4.31 24.08
C LYS A 580 -12.60 -4.97 22.69
N GLY A 581 -11.37 -5.16 22.17
CA GLY A 581 -11.14 -5.64 20.82
C GLY A 581 -11.19 -4.53 19.76
N LEU A 582 -11.24 -4.92 18.48
CA LEU A 582 -11.24 -4.04 17.32
C LEU A 582 -12.62 -4.03 16.64
N PRO A 583 -13.14 -2.88 16.18
CA PRO A 583 -14.33 -2.86 15.35
C PRO A 583 -14.13 -3.70 14.07
N ILE A 584 -15.03 -4.61 13.78
CA ILE A 584 -14.93 -5.52 12.64
C ILE A 584 -14.94 -4.78 11.28
N VAL A 585 -15.51 -3.58 11.25
CA VAL A 585 -15.47 -2.69 10.08
C VAL A 585 -14.06 -2.24 9.69
N ASN A 586 -13.09 -2.34 10.61
CA ASN A 586 -11.68 -2.08 10.31
C ASN A 586 -10.98 -3.26 9.63
N ILE A 587 -11.60 -4.44 9.66
CA ILE A 587 -11.07 -5.67 9.05
C ILE A 587 -11.84 -6.01 7.77
N LEU A 588 -13.17 -5.76 7.77
CA LEU A 588 -14.07 -6.09 6.65
C LEU A 588 -14.63 -4.81 6.02
N ASN A 589 -14.72 -4.82 4.70
CA ASN A 589 -15.40 -3.75 3.95
C ASN A 589 -16.93 -3.93 4.02
N LEU A 590 -17.53 -3.64 5.19
CA LEU A 590 -18.97 -3.69 5.38
C LEU A 590 -19.65 -2.46 4.76
N ASP A 591 -20.83 -2.68 4.18
CA ASP A 591 -21.66 -1.57 3.70
C ASP A 591 -22.27 -0.79 4.88
N LYS A 592 -22.77 0.41 4.58
CA LYS A 592 -23.53 1.18 5.56
C LYS A 592 -24.74 0.37 6.05
N ASP A 593 -24.97 0.33 7.36
CA ASP A 593 -26.02 -0.44 8.03
C ASP A 593 -25.91 -1.98 7.88
N GLU A 594 -24.74 -2.50 7.56
CA GLU A 594 -24.42 -3.92 7.56
C GLU A 594 -23.78 -4.33 8.90
N SER A 595 -24.35 -5.34 9.54
CA SER A 595 -23.88 -5.88 10.82
C SER A 595 -23.69 -7.38 10.76
N VAL A 596 -22.67 -7.89 11.46
CA VAL A 596 -22.41 -9.32 11.55
C VAL A 596 -23.46 -10.00 12.43
N LYS A 597 -23.99 -11.15 11.97
CA LYS A 597 -25.03 -11.92 12.66
C LYS A 597 -24.60 -13.33 13.02
N SER A 598 -23.74 -13.94 12.23
CA SER A 598 -23.29 -15.31 12.49
C SER A 598 -21.84 -15.48 12.01
N LEU A 599 -21.10 -16.29 12.75
CA LEU A 599 -19.75 -16.70 12.43
C LEU A 599 -19.73 -18.22 12.27
N ILE A 600 -18.96 -18.72 11.31
CA ILE A 600 -18.72 -20.16 11.12
C ILE A 600 -17.25 -20.40 10.86
N ASN A 601 -16.63 -21.30 11.58
CA ASN A 601 -15.31 -21.81 11.23
C ASN A 601 -15.40 -22.90 10.16
N ILE A 602 -14.44 -22.93 9.26
CA ILE A 602 -14.26 -23.98 8.27
C ILE A 602 -12.85 -24.53 8.38
N ASN A 603 -12.76 -25.79 8.80
CA ASN A 603 -11.50 -26.50 8.80
C ASN A 603 -11.16 -26.99 7.38
N LYS A 604 -10.11 -26.43 6.79
CA LYS A 604 -9.71 -26.70 5.41
C LYS A 604 -9.36 -28.16 5.16
N LYS A 605 -8.70 -28.85 6.13
CA LYS A 605 -8.33 -30.27 6.00
C LYS A 605 -9.55 -31.19 5.87
N MET A 606 -10.61 -30.96 6.65
CA MET A 606 -11.85 -31.74 6.56
C MET A 606 -12.52 -31.61 5.20
N ILE A 607 -12.43 -30.46 4.56
CA ILE A 607 -13.06 -30.20 3.25
C ILE A 607 -12.25 -30.81 2.11
N GLU A 608 -10.94 -30.85 2.23
CA GLU A 608 -10.04 -31.44 1.22
C GLU A 608 -10.14 -32.97 1.19
N GLU A 609 -10.40 -33.59 2.35
CA GLU A 609 -10.56 -35.06 2.47
C GLU A 609 -11.91 -35.57 1.93
N ASP A 610 -12.96 -34.74 1.96
CA ASP A 610 -14.32 -35.16 1.54
C ASP A 610 -15.02 -34.01 0.78
N LYS A 611 -15.37 -34.21 -0.47
CA LYS A 611 -15.88 -33.19 -1.39
C LYS A 611 -17.38 -32.86 -1.24
N HIS A 612 -18.12 -33.50 -0.37
CA HIS A 612 -19.58 -33.33 -0.27
C HIS A 612 -19.99 -32.60 1.01
N TRP A 613 -19.61 -31.33 1.12
CA TRP A 613 -20.01 -30.47 2.23
C TRP A 613 -21.04 -29.43 1.81
N TYR A 614 -21.98 -29.15 2.71
CA TYR A 614 -23.00 -28.14 2.53
C TYR A 614 -22.98 -27.13 3.69
N LEU A 615 -23.39 -25.91 3.40
CA LEU A 615 -23.75 -24.93 4.42
C LEU A 615 -25.27 -24.97 4.61
N PHE A 616 -25.72 -25.29 5.80
CA PHE A 616 -27.13 -25.37 6.19
C PHE A 616 -27.49 -24.12 7.01
N PHE A 617 -28.46 -23.37 6.56
CA PHE A 617 -28.90 -22.09 7.11
C PHE A 617 -30.23 -22.24 7.84
N ALA A 618 -30.41 -21.51 8.97
CA ALA A 618 -31.68 -21.34 9.66
C ALA A 618 -31.92 -19.86 9.98
N THR A 619 -33.16 -19.40 9.80
CA THR A 619 -33.57 -18.03 10.07
C THR A 619 -34.49 -17.95 11.31
N GLU A 620 -34.66 -16.77 11.90
CA GLU A 620 -35.53 -16.56 13.07
C GLU A 620 -36.96 -16.94 12.84
N GLN A 621 -37.49 -16.77 11.61
CA GLN A 621 -38.85 -17.16 11.24
C GLN A 621 -38.97 -18.65 10.91
N GLY A 622 -37.91 -19.43 11.08
CA GLY A 622 -37.93 -20.88 10.90
C GLY A 622 -37.79 -21.35 9.47
N LEU A 623 -37.24 -20.50 8.57
CA LEU A 623 -36.85 -20.93 7.22
C LEU A 623 -35.48 -21.60 7.29
N VAL A 624 -35.29 -22.61 6.43
CA VAL A 624 -34.01 -23.34 6.29
C VAL A 624 -33.60 -23.46 4.83
N LYS A 625 -32.31 -23.55 4.61
CA LYS A 625 -31.73 -23.62 3.28
C LYS A 625 -30.42 -24.43 3.33
N ARG A 626 -30.16 -25.22 2.27
CA ARG A 626 -28.90 -25.92 2.09
C ARG A 626 -28.20 -25.47 0.81
N VAL A 627 -26.91 -25.11 0.90
CA VAL A 627 -26.09 -24.65 -0.23
C VAL A 627 -24.80 -25.45 -0.25
N ASP A 628 -24.34 -25.84 -1.43
CA ASP A 628 -23.05 -26.50 -1.62
C ASP A 628 -21.89 -25.56 -1.23
N ILE A 629 -20.91 -26.09 -0.51
CA ILE A 629 -19.78 -25.27 0.00
C ILE A 629 -18.92 -24.68 -1.13
N SER A 630 -18.83 -25.37 -2.27
CA SER A 630 -18.09 -24.91 -3.45
C SER A 630 -18.58 -23.53 -3.96
N GLU A 631 -19.84 -23.19 -3.72
CA GLU A 631 -20.38 -21.88 -4.02
C GLU A 631 -19.69 -20.72 -3.24
N PHE A 632 -18.93 -21.08 -2.18
CA PHE A 632 -18.26 -20.13 -1.27
C PHE A 632 -16.74 -20.16 -1.34
N GLU A 633 -16.13 -20.90 -2.28
CA GLU A 633 -14.67 -20.97 -2.43
C GLU A 633 -14.02 -19.61 -2.71
N ASN A 634 -14.63 -18.81 -3.56
CA ASN A 634 -14.10 -17.51 -3.96
C ASN A 634 -14.99 -16.37 -3.43
N ILE A 635 -14.61 -15.80 -2.28
CA ILE A 635 -15.28 -14.65 -1.68
C ILE A 635 -14.37 -13.42 -1.83
N ARG A 636 -14.89 -12.39 -2.51
CA ARG A 636 -14.17 -11.11 -2.67
C ARG A 636 -14.20 -10.32 -1.36
N GLN A 637 -13.29 -9.37 -1.20
CA GLN A 637 -13.27 -8.46 -0.03
C GLN A 637 -14.57 -7.66 0.17
N THR A 638 -15.35 -7.46 -0.89
CA THR A 638 -16.65 -6.80 -0.85
C THR A 638 -17.78 -7.73 -0.38
N GLY A 639 -17.46 -8.97 -0.03
CA GLY A 639 -18.42 -10.01 0.34
C GLY A 639 -19.16 -10.62 -0.84
N LYS A 640 -19.93 -11.67 -0.56
CA LYS A 640 -20.72 -12.43 -1.52
C LYS A 640 -22.14 -12.69 -0.95
N ILE A 641 -23.18 -12.66 -1.77
CA ILE A 641 -24.54 -12.98 -1.31
C ILE A 641 -24.61 -14.47 -0.94
N ALA A 642 -25.01 -14.76 0.29
CA ALA A 642 -25.17 -16.12 0.81
C ALA A 642 -26.62 -16.57 0.86
N ILE A 643 -27.54 -15.70 1.25
CA ILE A 643 -28.96 -15.95 1.35
C ILE A 643 -29.77 -14.69 1.07
N LYS A 644 -30.93 -14.81 0.40
CA LYS A 644 -31.87 -13.71 0.27
C LYS A 644 -32.89 -13.80 1.43
N LEU A 645 -32.70 -12.96 2.44
CA LEU A 645 -33.60 -12.88 3.59
C LEU A 645 -34.94 -12.24 3.18
N LYS A 646 -36.02 -12.66 3.83
CA LYS A 646 -37.33 -11.98 3.74
C LYS A 646 -37.32 -10.73 4.63
N GLU A 647 -38.31 -9.86 4.41
CA GLU A 647 -38.59 -8.71 5.26
C GLU A 647 -38.80 -9.16 6.72
N ASP A 648 -38.17 -8.49 7.68
CA ASP A 648 -38.22 -8.79 9.10
C ASP A 648 -37.69 -10.19 9.52
N ASP A 649 -36.90 -10.86 8.70
CA ASP A 649 -36.22 -12.11 9.05
C ASP A 649 -34.72 -11.90 9.21
N SER A 650 -34.10 -12.66 10.11
CA SER A 650 -32.65 -12.61 10.33
C SER A 650 -32.04 -14.00 10.43
N LEU A 651 -30.74 -14.12 10.15
CA LEU A 651 -29.99 -15.36 10.29
C LEU A 651 -29.80 -15.72 11.76
N VAL A 652 -30.15 -16.96 12.15
CA VAL A 652 -29.88 -17.50 13.49
C VAL A 652 -28.58 -18.27 13.52
N GLY A 653 -28.31 -19.07 12.49
CA GLY A 653 -27.12 -19.88 12.43
C GLY A 653 -26.93 -20.53 11.08
N VAL A 654 -25.69 -20.93 10.87
CA VAL A 654 -25.25 -21.68 9.69
C VAL A 654 -24.39 -22.84 10.20
N LYS A 655 -24.57 -24.03 9.67
CA LYS A 655 -23.82 -25.24 10.05
C LYS A 655 -23.23 -25.90 8.81
N LEU A 656 -22.09 -26.56 9.01
CA LEU A 656 -21.44 -27.36 8.00
C LEU A 656 -21.99 -28.79 8.08
N THR A 657 -22.53 -29.31 6.97
CA THR A 657 -23.18 -30.63 6.91
C THR A 657 -22.70 -31.47 5.71
N LYS A 658 -22.89 -32.80 5.76
CA LYS A 658 -22.41 -33.73 4.73
C LYS A 658 -23.48 -34.26 3.75
N GLY A 659 -24.74 -33.85 3.91
CA GLY A 659 -25.82 -34.25 3.04
C GLY A 659 -26.74 -35.34 3.64
N ASP A 660 -26.29 -36.06 4.65
CA ASP A 660 -26.98 -37.13 5.38
C ASP A 660 -27.20 -36.80 6.87
N ASP A 661 -26.87 -35.62 7.29
CA ASP A 661 -26.97 -35.19 8.68
C ASP A 661 -28.43 -34.96 9.12
N GLU A 662 -28.70 -35.07 10.40
CA GLU A 662 -29.93 -34.69 11.00
C GLU A 662 -29.84 -33.31 11.64
N ILE A 663 -30.79 -32.47 11.30
CA ILE A 663 -30.84 -31.10 11.76
C ILE A 663 -31.80 -30.98 12.93
N LEU A 664 -31.35 -30.35 14.00
CA LEU A 664 -32.13 -30.03 15.18
C LEU A 664 -32.26 -28.49 15.30
N ILE A 665 -33.52 -28.01 15.34
CA ILE A 665 -33.80 -26.58 15.43
C ILE A 665 -34.69 -26.34 16.64
N ALA A 666 -34.25 -25.42 17.53
CA ALA A 666 -35.00 -25.09 18.72
C ALA A 666 -35.60 -23.66 18.63
N ALA A 667 -36.80 -23.52 19.16
CA ALA A 667 -37.51 -22.26 19.33
C ALA A 667 -37.50 -21.80 20.80
N SER A 668 -37.56 -20.47 21.02
CA SER A 668 -37.51 -19.86 22.36
C SER A 668 -38.57 -20.39 23.34
N ASN A 669 -39.68 -20.90 22.80
CA ASN A 669 -40.78 -21.48 23.58
C ASN A 669 -40.52 -22.91 24.14
N GLY A 670 -39.28 -23.40 24.03
CA GLY A 670 -38.90 -24.71 24.56
C GLY A 670 -39.20 -25.90 23.66
N LYS A 671 -39.53 -25.70 22.38
CA LYS A 671 -39.79 -26.73 21.39
C LYS A 671 -38.62 -26.95 20.44
N LEU A 672 -38.41 -28.19 20.00
CA LEU A 672 -37.35 -28.61 19.10
C LEU A 672 -37.90 -29.54 18.01
N VAL A 673 -37.47 -29.35 16.77
CA VAL A 673 -37.72 -30.24 15.63
C VAL A 673 -36.42 -30.91 15.24
N ARG A 674 -36.47 -32.27 15.03
CA ARG A 674 -35.36 -33.07 14.45
C ARG A 674 -35.83 -33.64 13.11
N PHE A 675 -35.06 -33.38 12.05
CA PHE A 675 -35.37 -33.90 10.71
C PHE A 675 -34.10 -34.14 9.89
N SER A 676 -34.15 -35.04 8.89
CA SER A 676 -33.04 -35.28 7.99
C SER A 676 -32.82 -34.06 7.06
N GLU A 677 -31.55 -33.62 6.89
CA GLU A 677 -31.23 -32.57 5.95
C GLU A 677 -31.58 -32.90 4.50
N GLY A 678 -31.68 -34.18 4.14
CA GLY A 678 -32.16 -34.68 2.84
C GLY A 678 -33.56 -34.17 2.46
N HIS A 679 -34.38 -33.76 3.44
CA HIS A 679 -35.67 -33.12 3.21
C HIS A 679 -35.54 -31.68 2.66
N VAL A 680 -34.34 -31.11 2.64
CA VAL A 680 -34.05 -29.79 2.08
C VAL A 680 -33.11 -29.98 0.90
N ARG A 681 -33.64 -29.80 -0.32
CA ARG A 681 -32.80 -29.88 -1.54
C ARG A 681 -31.72 -28.81 -1.54
N PRO A 682 -30.52 -29.06 -2.11
CA PRO A 682 -29.52 -28.02 -2.35
C PRO A 682 -30.10 -26.88 -3.20
N MET A 683 -29.83 -25.66 -2.85
CA MET A 683 -30.34 -24.46 -3.50
C MET A 683 -29.21 -23.48 -3.76
N GLY A 684 -29.36 -22.63 -4.81
CA GLY A 684 -28.40 -21.56 -5.08
C GLY A 684 -28.39 -20.48 -3.97
N ARG A 685 -27.31 -19.73 -3.88
CA ARG A 685 -27.06 -18.71 -2.84
C ARG A 685 -28.18 -17.65 -2.72
N SER A 686 -28.83 -17.28 -3.81
CA SER A 686 -29.90 -16.26 -3.84
C SER A 686 -31.28 -16.74 -3.40
N ALA A 687 -31.46 -18.00 -3.05
CA ALA A 687 -32.74 -18.53 -2.57
C ALA A 687 -33.02 -18.12 -1.12
N SER A 688 -34.28 -17.95 -0.75
CA SER A 688 -34.73 -17.62 0.63
C SER A 688 -34.94 -18.85 1.52
N GLY A 689 -35.00 -20.03 0.96
CA GLY A 689 -35.19 -21.29 1.71
C GLY A 689 -36.64 -21.77 1.80
N VAL A 690 -36.84 -22.83 2.61
CA VAL A 690 -38.11 -23.52 2.85
C VAL A 690 -38.39 -23.58 4.36
N ARG A 691 -39.63 -23.82 4.78
CA ARG A 691 -40.00 -23.95 6.19
C ARG A 691 -39.34 -25.16 6.84
N GLY A 692 -38.50 -24.94 7.87
CA GLY A 692 -37.84 -25.96 8.71
C GLY A 692 -38.61 -26.28 9.98
N ILE A 693 -39.10 -25.29 10.69
CA ILE A 693 -39.91 -25.38 11.91
C ILE A 693 -41.09 -24.40 11.86
N ASN A 694 -42.21 -24.77 12.48
CA ASN A 694 -43.29 -23.84 12.75
C ASN A 694 -43.08 -23.23 14.14
N VAL A 695 -42.69 -21.97 14.19
CA VAL A 695 -42.33 -21.29 15.45
C VAL A 695 -43.50 -20.87 16.30
N ASP A 696 -44.76 -20.88 15.76
CA ASP A 696 -46.00 -20.63 16.48
C ASP A 696 -45.95 -19.33 17.30
N GLY A 697 -45.50 -18.23 16.67
CA GLY A 697 -45.35 -16.90 17.29
C GLY A 697 -44.09 -16.69 18.13
N SER A 698 -43.26 -17.73 18.29
CA SER A 698 -41.91 -17.61 18.90
C SER A 698 -40.83 -17.41 17.81
N LYS A 699 -39.58 -17.41 18.22
CA LYS A 699 -38.43 -17.29 17.33
C LYS A 699 -37.53 -18.51 17.43
N VAL A 700 -36.86 -18.88 16.35
CA VAL A 700 -35.76 -19.84 16.38
C VAL A 700 -34.61 -19.22 17.13
N ILE A 701 -33.99 -19.97 18.04
CA ILE A 701 -32.86 -19.50 18.88
C ILE A 701 -31.55 -20.18 18.54
N GLY A 702 -31.58 -21.30 17.85
CA GLY A 702 -30.39 -22.05 17.49
C GLY A 702 -30.67 -23.28 16.65
N MET A 703 -29.61 -23.76 16.05
CA MET A 703 -29.60 -24.96 15.22
C MET A 703 -28.32 -25.76 15.54
N THR A 704 -28.45 -27.09 15.60
CA THR A 704 -27.34 -28.03 15.75
C THR A 704 -27.54 -29.26 14.90
N THR A 705 -26.56 -30.14 14.81
CA THR A 705 -26.63 -31.40 14.03
C THR A 705 -26.27 -32.60 14.90
N ASN A 706 -26.71 -33.83 14.50
CA ASN A 706 -26.37 -35.08 15.17
C ASN A 706 -24.87 -35.41 15.07
N ARG A 707 -24.13 -34.77 14.16
CA ARG A 707 -22.69 -34.93 13.99
C ARG A 707 -21.89 -34.27 15.10
N GLU A 708 -22.42 -33.17 15.65
CA GLU A 708 -21.73 -32.38 16.70
C GLU A 708 -21.75 -33.08 18.06
N GLY A 709 -22.59 -34.12 18.24
CA GLY A 709 -22.62 -34.93 19.45
C GLY A 709 -23.94 -35.66 19.66
N GLN A 710 -23.90 -36.62 20.59
CA GLN A 710 -25.04 -37.48 20.94
C GLN A 710 -25.91 -36.97 22.07
N LEU A 711 -25.49 -35.86 22.72
CA LEU A 711 -26.25 -35.23 23.80
C LEU A 711 -26.68 -33.84 23.36
N ILE A 712 -27.91 -33.45 23.62
CA ILE A 712 -28.43 -32.11 23.31
C ILE A 712 -28.37 -31.26 24.58
N MET A 713 -27.45 -30.33 24.61
CA MET A 713 -27.30 -29.34 25.66
C MET A 713 -28.21 -28.16 25.38
N VAL A 714 -28.97 -27.77 26.39
CA VAL A 714 -29.90 -26.62 26.35
C VAL A 714 -29.61 -25.72 27.54
N VAL A 715 -29.48 -24.39 27.26
CA VAL A 715 -29.29 -23.36 28.30
C VAL A 715 -30.37 -22.28 28.20
N THR A 716 -30.81 -21.79 29.34
CA THR A 716 -31.86 -20.76 29.46
C THR A 716 -31.29 -19.42 29.92
N GLU A 717 -32.02 -18.33 29.70
CA GLU A 717 -31.61 -16.95 30.02
C GLU A 717 -31.28 -16.74 31.51
N LYS A 718 -31.87 -17.52 32.41
CA LYS A 718 -31.61 -17.43 33.83
C LYS A 718 -30.54 -18.42 34.37
N GLY A 719 -29.71 -18.95 33.44
CA GLY A 719 -28.55 -19.77 33.76
C GLY A 719 -28.88 -21.21 34.16
N TYR A 720 -30.01 -21.73 33.78
CA TYR A 720 -30.36 -23.14 33.92
C TYR A 720 -30.05 -23.91 32.65
N GLY A 721 -29.62 -25.13 32.75
CA GLY A 721 -29.35 -26.00 31.59
C GLY A 721 -29.33 -27.46 31.95
N LYS A 722 -29.25 -28.30 30.95
CA LYS A 722 -29.19 -29.75 31.04
C LYS A 722 -28.73 -30.33 29.72
N MET A 723 -28.30 -31.58 29.75
CA MET A 723 -28.14 -32.42 28.59
C MET A 723 -29.26 -33.42 28.48
N SER A 724 -29.66 -33.81 27.27
CA SER A 724 -30.60 -34.90 27.00
C SER A 724 -30.10 -35.74 25.81
N PRO A 725 -30.22 -37.07 25.89
CA PRO A 725 -29.85 -37.93 24.75
C PRO A 725 -30.61 -37.53 23.47
N ILE A 726 -29.91 -37.52 22.35
CA ILE A 726 -30.48 -37.14 21.04
C ILE A 726 -31.64 -38.07 20.65
N ASP A 727 -31.63 -39.34 21.09
CA ASP A 727 -32.65 -40.34 20.78
C ASP A 727 -34.01 -40.07 21.45
N GLU A 728 -34.07 -39.23 22.49
CA GLU A 728 -35.33 -38.75 23.04
C GLU A 728 -36.10 -37.84 22.06
N TYR A 729 -35.44 -37.34 21.01
CA TYR A 729 -36.05 -36.49 19.99
C TYR A 729 -36.33 -37.31 18.73
N ARG A 730 -37.61 -37.58 18.44
CA ARG A 730 -38.01 -38.35 17.26
C ARG A 730 -37.63 -37.58 15.97
N VAL A 731 -37.13 -38.30 14.99
CA VAL A 731 -36.96 -37.79 13.63
C VAL A 731 -38.34 -37.58 12.99
N SER A 732 -38.59 -36.39 12.47
CA SER A 732 -39.89 -36.01 11.88
C SER A 732 -39.68 -35.32 10.55
N ASN A 733 -40.80 -34.98 9.86
CA ASN A 733 -40.70 -34.12 8.69
C ASN A 733 -40.40 -32.65 9.11
N ARG A 734 -39.69 -31.90 8.24
CA ARG A 734 -39.50 -30.44 8.42
C ARG A 734 -40.83 -29.70 8.47
N GLY A 735 -40.84 -28.53 9.09
CA GLY A 735 -41.98 -27.62 9.16
C GLY A 735 -42.99 -27.94 10.26
N GLY A 736 -42.75 -28.96 11.11
CA GLY A 736 -43.56 -29.29 12.26
C GLY A 736 -43.41 -28.30 13.44
N LYS A 737 -44.29 -28.44 14.46
CA LYS A 737 -44.26 -27.66 15.72
C LYS A 737 -43.21 -28.14 16.70
N GLY A 738 -42.58 -29.28 16.49
CA GLY A 738 -41.58 -29.91 17.36
C GLY A 738 -42.09 -30.49 18.67
N VAL A 739 -41.15 -31.02 19.46
CA VAL A 739 -41.37 -31.61 20.76
C VAL A 739 -40.72 -30.77 21.85
N LYS A 740 -41.20 -30.84 23.11
CA LYS A 740 -40.57 -30.12 24.22
C LYS A 740 -39.12 -30.59 24.40
N THR A 741 -38.16 -29.67 24.49
CA THR A 741 -36.75 -29.92 24.83
C THR A 741 -36.43 -29.49 26.27
N ILE A 742 -37.11 -28.49 26.80
CA ILE A 742 -37.05 -28.06 28.20
C ILE A 742 -38.43 -27.52 28.62
N ASN A 743 -38.80 -27.69 29.87
CA ASN A 743 -40.01 -27.05 30.39
C ASN A 743 -39.68 -25.58 30.77
N VAL A 744 -40.06 -24.64 29.96
CA VAL A 744 -39.90 -23.21 30.17
C VAL A 744 -40.85 -22.73 31.25
N THR A 745 -40.33 -22.09 32.30
CA THR A 745 -41.06 -21.53 33.44
C THR A 745 -40.50 -20.17 33.82
N GLU A 746 -41.20 -19.39 34.62
CA GLU A 746 -40.70 -18.11 35.13
C GLU A 746 -39.35 -18.25 35.90
N ARG A 747 -39.08 -19.44 36.48
CA ARG A 747 -37.87 -19.72 37.22
C ARG A 747 -36.61 -19.82 36.34
N ASN A 748 -36.70 -20.47 35.19
CA ASN A 748 -35.56 -20.73 34.30
C ASN A 748 -35.51 -19.81 33.06
N GLY A 749 -36.63 -19.18 32.71
CA GLY A 749 -36.71 -18.30 31.55
C GLY A 749 -36.71 -19.03 30.20
N GLN A 750 -36.65 -18.29 29.12
CA GLN A 750 -36.64 -18.83 27.76
C GLN A 750 -35.31 -19.48 27.39
N ILE A 751 -35.31 -20.36 26.39
CA ILE A 751 -34.05 -20.93 25.85
C ILE A 751 -33.27 -19.84 25.13
N VAL A 752 -31.94 -19.82 25.36
CA VAL A 752 -30.99 -18.93 24.69
C VAL A 752 -30.06 -19.70 23.79
N ALA A 753 -29.73 -20.94 24.11
CA ALA A 753 -28.80 -21.73 23.31
C ALA A 753 -29.15 -23.22 23.29
N ILE A 754 -28.83 -23.84 22.16
CA ILE A 754 -28.83 -25.28 21.96
C ILE A 754 -27.49 -25.68 21.32
N ARG A 755 -26.88 -26.76 21.80
CA ARG A 755 -25.68 -27.39 21.23
C ARG A 755 -25.81 -28.92 21.31
N ALA A 756 -25.34 -29.59 20.28
CA ALA A 756 -25.06 -31.03 20.40
C ALA A 756 -23.62 -31.23 20.88
N VAL A 757 -23.42 -32.14 21.84
CA VAL A 757 -22.14 -32.34 22.54
C VAL A 757 -21.89 -33.83 22.76
N GLU A 758 -20.62 -34.22 22.93
CA GLU A 758 -20.26 -35.60 23.32
C GLU A 758 -20.24 -35.79 24.85
N GLY A 759 -20.07 -34.74 25.61
CA GLY A 759 -20.07 -34.70 27.07
C GLY A 759 -18.69 -34.73 27.73
N ASN A 760 -17.63 -34.74 26.94
CA ASN A 760 -16.22 -34.68 27.38
C ASN A 760 -15.56 -33.29 27.13
N GLU A 761 -16.33 -32.32 26.66
CA GLU A 761 -15.89 -30.96 26.37
C GLU A 761 -16.10 -30.05 27.58
N ASP A 762 -15.68 -28.78 27.44
CA ASP A 762 -16.01 -27.71 28.38
C ASP A 762 -17.05 -26.76 27.79
N LEU A 763 -17.93 -26.26 28.66
CA LEU A 763 -18.97 -25.31 28.31
C LEU A 763 -18.54 -23.88 28.73
N LEU A 764 -18.52 -22.96 27.79
CA LEU A 764 -18.38 -21.52 28.06
C LEU A 764 -19.76 -20.88 28.07
N ILE A 765 -20.14 -20.28 29.18
CA ILE A 765 -21.41 -19.56 29.34
C ILE A 765 -21.07 -18.08 29.52
N ILE A 766 -21.73 -17.22 28.76
CA ILE A 766 -21.48 -15.78 28.73
C ILE A 766 -22.78 -15.06 29.11
N THR A 767 -22.66 -14.08 29.98
CA THR A 767 -23.76 -13.21 30.39
C THR A 767 -23.71 -11.88 29.64
N ASP A 768 -24.82 -11.15 29.62
CA ASP A 768 -24.96 -9.83 28.99
C ASP A 768 -24.11 -8.74 29.66
N ASP A 769 -23.70 -8.91 30.90
CA ASP A 769 -22.73 -8.06 31.61
C ASP A 769 -21.27 -8.45 31.38
N GLY A 770 -21.00 -9.40 30.43
CA GLY A 770 -19.65 -9.80 29.99
C GLY A 770 -18.94 -10.79 30.96
N ILE A 771 -19.65 -11.41 31.88
CA ILE A 771 -19.09 -12.46 32.72
C ILE A 771 -19.05 -13.78 31.90
N VAL A 772 -17.88 -14.42 31.90
CA VAL A 772 -17.69 -15.74 31.26
C VAL A 772 -17.33 -16.78 32.31
N ILE A 773 -18.04 -17.91 32.29
CA ILE A 773 -17.70 -19.09 33.10
C ILE A 773 -17.36 -20.25 32.17
N ARG A 774 -16.30 -20.99 32.51
CA ARG A 774 -15.95 -22.26 31.90
C ARG A 774 -16.35 -23.38 32.86
N LEU A 775 -17.18 -24.30 32.39
CA LEU A 775 -17.73 -25.40 33.15
C LEU A 775 -17.46 -26.72 32.44
N PRO A 776 -16.83 -27.70 33.10
CA PRO A 776 -16.71 -29.05 32.53
C PRO A 776 -18.07 -29.66 32.28
N MET A 777 -18.27 -30.24 31.08
CA MET A 777 -19.55 -30.86 30.69
C MET A 777 -20.00 -31.99 31.64
N GLU A 778 -19.06 -32.70 32.24
CA GLU A 778 -19.26 -33.74 33.21
C GLU A 778 -20.08 -33.27 34.43
N GLN A 779 -20.01 -32.01 34.79
CA GLN A 779 -20.78 -31.38 35.87
C GLN A 779 -22.22 -31.02 35.46
N VAL A 780 -22.58 -31.13 34.19
CA VAL A 780 -23.93 -30.86 33.71
C VAL A 780 -24.76 -32.12 33.79
N LYS A 781 -25.91 -32.04 34.41
CA LYS A 781 -26.79 -33.20 34.59
C LYS A 781 -27.44 -33.63 33.28
N THR A 782 -27.32 -34.92 32.94
CA THR A 782 -28.11 -35.56 31.89
C THR A 782 -29.51 -35.84 32.46
N ALA A 783 -30.56 -35.37 31.81
CA ALA A 783 -31.95 -35.49 32.23
C ALA A 783 -32.90 -35.57 31.04
N GLY A 784 -34.10 -36.14 31.27
CA GLY A 784 -35.11 -36.27 30.23
C GLY A 784 -35.53 -34.91 29.62
N ARG A 785 -35.89 -34.92 28.33
CA ARG A 785 -36.13 -33.71 27.49
C ARG A 785 -37.18 -32.75 28.06
N ALA A 786 -38.16 -33.20 28.86
CA ALA A 786 -39.25 -32.36 29.38
C ALA A 786 -38.96 -31.77 30.80
N THR A 787 -37.77 -31.92 31.37
CA THR A 787 -37.38 -31.41 32.66
C THR A 787 -37.00 -29.92 32.61
N GLN A 788 -36.91 -29.27 33.81
CA GLN A 788 -36.57 -27.84 33.89
C GLN A 788 -35.07 -27.53 33.87
N GLY A 789 -34.19 -28.56 33.91
CA GLY A 789 -32.75 -28.40 34.01
C GLY A 789 -32.25 -28.04 35.44
N VAL A 790 -30.93 -27.89 35.55
CA VAL A 790 -30.25 -27.49 36.82
C VAL A 790 -29.58 -26.14 36.63
N ARG A 791 -29.27 -25.46 37.74
CA ARG A 791 -28.56 -24.20 37.65
C ARG A 791 -27.09 -24.43 37.32
N LEU A 792 -26.61 -23.84 36.23
CA LEU A 792 -25.24 -23.89 35.77
C LEU A 792 -24.44 -22.68 36.19
N ILE A 793 -25.03 -21.49 36.09
CA ILE A 793 -24.49 -20.21 36.54
C ILE A 793 -25.49 -19.46 37.42
N LYS A 794 -25.02 -18.74 38.39
CA LYS A 794 -25.83 -17.82 39.18
C LYS A 794 -25.78 -16.43 38.53
N VAL A 795 -26.84 -16.05 37.86
CA VAL A 795 -27.09 -14.70 37.35
C VAL A 795 -27.89 -13.90 38.38
N HIS A 796 -27.54 -12.63 38.62
CA HIS A 796 -28.27 -11.74 39.54
C HIS A 796 -29.26 -10.91 38.73
N ASP A 797 -28.83 -9.74 38.23
CA ASP A 797 -29.67 -8.87 37.43
C ASP A 797 -29.34 -8.99 35.91
N SER A 798 -28.42 -9.91 35.55
CA SER A 798 -28.01 -10.21 34.18
C SER A 798 -28.69 -11.46 33.63
N LYS A 799 -28.53 -11.71 32.32
CA LYS A 799 -29.03 -12.89 31.60
C LYS A 799 -27.89 -13.58 30.88
N VAL A 800 -28.05 -14.88 30.67
CA VAL A 800 -27.15 -15.59 29.74
C VAL A 800 -27.40 -15.07 28.33
N SER A 801 -26.33 -14.63 27.67
CA SER A 801 -26.34 -14.04 26.33
C SER A 801 -25.94 -15.06 25.28
N SER A 802 -24.90 -15.86 25.55
CA SER A 802 -24.36 -16.85 24.58
C SER A 802 -23.73 -18.04 25.28
N VAL A 803 -23.60 -19.13 24.56
CA VAL A 803 -23.01 -20.38 25.06
C VAL A 803 -22.18 -21.02 23.95
N GLU A 804 -20.96 -21.46 24.28
CA GLU A 804 -20.09 -22.16 23.32
C GLU A 804 -19.44 -23.39 23.96
N VAL A 805 -19.05 -24.35 23.14
CA VAL A 805 -18.41 -25.61 23.52
C VAL A 805 -16.95 -25.57 23.07
N VAL A 806 -16.02 -25.91 23.96
CA VAL A 806 -14.58 -25.94 23.69
C VAL A 806 -13.99 -27.28 24.09
N ALA A 807 -12.90 -27.70 23.43
CA ALA A 807 -12.20 -28.93 23.80
C ALA A 807 -11.64 -28.82 25.24
N LYS A 808 -11.57 -29.96 25.94
CA LYS A 808 -11.00 -30.05 27.27
C LYS A 808 -9.47 -29.97 27.17
N ASN A 809 -8.81 -29.16 28.01
CA ASN A 809 -7.34 -29.13 28.08
C ASN A 809 -6.82 -30.38 28.77
N GLU A 810 -6.01 -31.18 28.09
CA GLU A 810 -5.42 -32.41 28.60
C GLU A 810 -4.27 -32.21 29.62
N GLU A 811 -3.72 -31.00 29.78
CA GLU A 811 -2.59 -30.73 30.67
C GLU A 811 -2.91 -30.61 32.16
N GLU A 812 -4.17 -30.54 32.58
CA GLU A 812 -4.55 -30.41 34.01
C GLU A 812 -4.73 -31.77 34.74
N VAL A 813 -4.42 -32.93 34.16
CA VAL A 813 -4.64 -34.25 34.79
C VAL A 813 -3.41 -34.73 35.56
N VAL A 814 -2.26 -34.03 35.53
CA VAL A 814 -0.99 -34.57 36.13
C VAL A 814 -0.67 -33.99 37.51
N GLU A 815 -1.39 -32.98 38.09
CA GLU A 815 -1.07 -32.37 39.38
C GLU A 815 -1.94 -32.74 40.59
N GLU A 816 -2.91 -33.66 40.48
CA GLU A 816 -3.69 -34.10 41.67
C GLU A 816 -3.24 -35.43 42.27
N GLY A 817 -2.02 -35.88 41.97
CA GLY A 817 -1.50 -37.19 42.37
C GLY A 817 -0.40 -37.23 43.46
N GLU A 818 0.10 -36.11 44.00
CA GLU A 818 1.13 -36.14 45.04
C GLU A 818 0.96 -35.07 46.12
N GLU A 819 -0.06 -35.19 46.95
CA GLU A 819 -0.05 -34.59 48.31
C GLU A 819 -0.97 -35.43 49.24
N GLU A 820 -0.51 -36.63 49.58
CA GLU A 820 -0.88 -37.30 50.87
C GLU A 820 0.14 -38.38 51.15
N SER A 821 1.29 -37.98 51.72
CA SER A 821 2.05 -38.77 52.68
C SER A 821 3.36 -38.05 53.04
N GLU A 822 3.32 -37.16 54.05
CA GLU A 822 4.20 -37.16 55.25
C GLU A 822 3.71 -36.14 56.27
#